data_bcfbe48ebd0dc72e1b4e8a7c8f126d3e
#
_entry.id   bcfbe48ebd0dc72e1b4e8a7c8f126d3e
#
_cell.length_a   1.000
_cell.length_b   1.000
_cell.length_c   1.000
_cell.angle_alpha   90.00
_cell.angle_beta   90.00
_cell.angle_gamma   90.00
#
_symmetry.space_group_name_H-M   'P 1'
#
loop_
_entity.id
_entity.type
_entity.pdbx_description
1 polymer ?
#
loop_
_entity_poly.entity_id
_entity_poly.type
_entity_poly.pdbx_seq_one_letter_code
_entity_poly.pdbx_strand_id
1 'polypeptide(L)'
;MGIKKFLHRIAAGCMALAAAATAVDAPLCAFSEEEEAVSAEDEQYYAIEPVDDSLLTYSSYYDKYSGEAFPDASADISGADFVSASEDLDSGSYTDSDGDTRENCLIWGSPDGEVSYEFEIAETGNYCVDMSYCPIDTGTSAIELSMKIDGELPYDTASRITLGRVWVNEKDIYTDSRGNQVRPTQVQKEMWQESFFGDIDGLFNEPLFVHLEKGKHEVTFTSERARFVMESFSFRKPETVPYYKDIASQVKPSSAASFIIEGENAMYKSDPTLYPTYDNNSYLVSPSSPTKMVYNTLGGKSWKKALQTVTWVIPKENIPESGWYSIGIKARQNTLRGFYSNRRIRIDGKVPCQEMEQVKFRYDTDWNVASPEADGEKVCVYLESGSDHTISLEAVPGEIGDSIRRLESAVTELNTYYRKVLMITGPSPDKYTDYYVHEKIPELTDSFERISAELKAVQNDIESLSGSKGSEAAAVGNLAVILDKCTAKPLKIPSYLSQIKNGIASVSAWMRDCREQPLEVDYIEFIPAGGKFTSCEEKFLPAAKFGIKAFIGSFFEDYTTLSDVTGEDAINVWVSLGRDQAQAVKEMTENRFMQETGIPVSINLVTGGVVEATLAGKGPDVALFLGGEFPVNLAARGLLADVSQFSDYSETVQRFGESAMTPYTYNGGVYGLPISRSWPMMFYRTDVLSELGINSPPETWSELIDMLPALQRNYMSVGLVLPPANISPATETGHTFAMLMLQKGMNYYNSDLTASSFSSVEAVQSFEEWTDFYTKYSFSQSYDAFSRFRTGEYPIVISNYTFFNQLATASPEIKGLWNFCPVPGTLREDGTISHAANSGGSGAVIFNKVKNKENAWKFVKWFTDADTQAEYGTRIEGLMGTMGRFDTANTEALERLSWSNDELKRLEAQRDELREIPIIPASYAVTRNIMNAFRETVNEGENPRDTLIWYDRDINDEIKRKNRELGK
;
A
#
# COMPACT_ATOMS: atom_id res chain seq x y z
N MET A 1 -0.92 -22.94 -71.20
CA MET A 1 -2.22 -22.29 -71.47
C MET A 1 -3.03 -21.97 -70.23
N GLY A 2 -2.52 -22.19 -69.00
CA GLY A 2 -3.19 -21.95 -67.64
C GLY A 2 -2.93 -20.61 -66.99
N ILE A 3 -1.80 -20.01 -67.24
CA ILE A 3 -1.35 -18.78 -66.46
C ILE A 3 -1.99 -17.49 -67.05
N LYS A 4 -2.32 -17.43 -68.33
CA LYS A 4 -3.00 -16.26 -68.91
C LYS A 4 -4.49 -16.13 -68.53
N LYS A 5 -5.17 -17.23 -68.16
CA LYS A 5 -6.57 -17.17 -67.67
C LYS A 5 -6.66 -16.79 -66.17
N PHE A 6 -5.59 -16.94 -65.41
CA PHE A 6 -5.54 -16.56 -63.99
C PHE A 6 -5.29 -15.04 -63.83
N LEU A 7 -4.41 -14.49 -64.67
CA LEU A 7 -4.13 -13.04 -64.63
C LEU A 7 -5.30 -12.18 -65.15
N HIS A 8 -6.12 -12.71 -66.10
CA HIS A 8 -7.32 -11.97 -66.55
C HIS A 8 -8.46 -11.94 -65.52
N ARG A 9 -8.53 -12.93 -64.60
CA ARG A 9 -9.52 -12.92 -63.52
C ARG A 9 -9.16 -11.98 -62.39
N ILE A 10 -7.88 -11.73 -62.14
CA ILE A 10 -7.40 -10.76 -61.14
C ILE A 10 -7.60 -9.32 -61.68
N ALA A 11 -7.35 -9.07 -62.96
CA ALA A 11 -7.57 -7.76 -63.57
C ALA A 11 -9.06 -7.37 -63.68
N ALA A 12 -9.96 -8.36 -63.87
CA ALA A 12 -11.41 -8.11 -63.85
C ALA A 12 -11.95 -7.87 -62.41
N GLY A 13 -11.34 -8.46 -61.38
CA GLY A 13 -11.70 -8.21 -59.99
C GLY A 13 -11.30 -6.81 -59.53
N CYS A 14 -10.15 -6.33 -59.91
CA CYS A 14 -9.68 -4.99 -59.55
C CYS A 14 -10.44 -3.86 -60.26
N MET A 15 -10.95 -4.09 -61.49
CA MET A 15 -11.79 -3.11 -62.20
C MET A 15 -13.23 -3.07 -61.65
N ALA A 16 -13.75 -4.14 -61.08
CA ALA A 16 -15.07 -4.15 -60.43
C ALA A 16 -15.05 -3.39 -59.07
N LEU A 17 -13.94 -3.42 -58.35
CA LEU A 17 -13.77 -2.63 -57.11
C LEU A 17 -13.57 -1.13 -57.39
N ALA A 18 -12.93 -0.75 -58.51
CA ALA A 18 -12.76 0.65 -58.89
C ALA A 18 -14.03 1.31 -59.46
N ALA A 19 -15.01 0.51 -59.98
CA ALA A 19 -16.26 1.02 -60.49
C ALA A 19 -17.36 1.16 -59.40
N ALA A 20 -17.18 0.56 -58.24
CA ALA A 20 -18.10 0.70 -57.12
C ALA A 20 -17.81 1.96 -56.23
N ALA A 21 -16.68 2.63 -56.47
CA ALA A 21 -16.25 3.81 -55.67
C ALA A 21 -16.67 5.18 -56.31
N THR A 22 -17.42 5.18 -57.42
CA THR A 22 -17.79 6.45 -58.12
C THR A 22 -19.27 6.70 -58.32
N ALA A 23 -20.15 6.09 -57.58
CA ALA A 23 -21.59 6.31 -57.70
C ALA A 23 -22.32 6.30 -56.34
N VAL A 24 -22.04 7.26 -55.50
CA VAL A 24 -23.02 7.78 -54.51
C VAL A 24 -22.65 9.22 -54.18
N ASP A 25 -23.11 10.14 -55.04
CA ASP A 25 -23.35 11.53 -54.65
C ASP A 25 -24.83 11.64 -54.28
N ALA A 26 -25.14 11.55 -52.97
CA ALA A 26 -26.41 12.01 -52.43
C ALA A 26 -26.09 13.05 -51.34
N PRO A 27 -26.84 14.14 -51.22
CA PRO A 27 -26.50 15.23 -50.30
C PRO A 27 -26.65 14.78 -48.86
N LEU A 28 -25.59 14.81 -48.12
CA LEU A 28 -25.59 14.71 -46.67
C LEU A 28 -26.28 15.92 -46.09
N CYS A 29 -27.46 15.72 -45.53
CA CYS A 29 -28.02 16.63 -44.56
C CYS A 29 -27.05 16.71 -43.35
N ALA A 30 -26.58 17.92 -43.10
CA ALA A 30 -25.83 18.23 -41.92
C ALA A 30 -26.73 18.03 -40.69
N PHE A 31 -26.57 16.92 -39.99
CA PHE A 31 -26.87 16.87 -38.56
C PHE A 31 -25.60 17.32 -37.86
N SER A 32 -25.69 18.44 -37.17
CA SER A 32 -24.72 18.79 -36.15
C SER A 32 -24.99 17.86 -34.94
N GLU A 33 -24.35 16.74 -34.90
CA GLU A 33 -24.07 16.05 -33.68
C GLU A 33 -22.96 16.84 -32.98
N GLU A 34 -23.25 17.42 -31.85
CA GLU A 34 -22.26 17.65 -30.83
C GLU A 34 -21.82 16.26 -30.37
N GLU A 35 -20.74 15.74 -31.01
CA GLU A 35 -19.91 14.75 -30.37
C GLU A 35 -19.41 15.40 -29.06
N GLU A 36 -19.91 14.98 -27.91
CA GLU A 36 -19.11 15.01 -26.70
C GLU A 36 -17.91 14.13 -27.01
N ALA A 37 -16.84 14.74 -27.47
CA ALA A 37 -15.54 14.11 -27.57
C ALA A 37 -15.21 13.57 -26.18
N VAL A 38 -15.09 12.26 -26.04
CA VAL A 38 -14.27 11.66 -25.02
C VAL A 38 -12.98 12.48 -25.03
N SER A 39 -12.67 13.13 -23.93
CA SER A 39 -11.64 14.14 -23.92
C SER A 39 -10.31 13.47 -24.28
N ALA A 40 -9.56 14.08 -25.19
CA ALA A 40 -8.21 13.62 -25.54
C ALA A 40 -7.28 13.55 -24.31
N GLU A 41 -7.70 14.04 -23.19
CA GLU A 41 -7.07 13.94 -21.87
C GLU A 41 -7.15 12.53 -21.28
N ASP A 42 -8.23 11.76 -21.50
CA ASP A 42 -8.38 10.41 -20.93
C ASP A 42 -7.52 9.38 -21.70
N GLU A 43 -7.37 9.48 -23.01
CA GLU A 43 -6.47 8.63 -23.79
C GLU A 43 -4.99 8.86 -23.41
N GLN A 44 -4.62 10.07 -23.04
CA GLN A 44 -3.26 10.43 -22.65
C GLN A 44 -2.92 10.00 -21.23
N TYR A 45 -3.91 9.89 -20.33
CA TYR A 45 -3.70 9.54 -18.93
C TYR A 45 -3.21 8.09 -18.72
N TYR A 46 -3.65 7.14 -19.53
CA TYR A 46 -3.20 5.74 -19.46
C TYR A 46 -2.09 5.41 -20.48
N ALA A 47 -1.63 6.38 -21.26
CA ALA A 47 -0.55 6.13 -22.20
C ALA A 47 0.67 5.56 -21.48
N ILE A 48 1.23 4.50 -22.02
CA ILE A 48 2.54 3.99 -21.59
C ILE A 48 3.54 4.92 -22.26
N GLU A 49 4.01 5.91 -21.54
CA GLU A 49 5.11 6.72 -22.04
C GLU A 49 6.26 5.78 -22.36
N PRO A 50 6.86 5.89 -23.56
CA PRO A 50 8.13 5.21 -23.81
C PRO A 50 9.02 5.54 -22.62
N VAL A 51 9.69 4.54 -22.05
CA VAL A 51 10.66 4.80 -20.97
C VAL A 51 11.52 5.95 -21.46
N ASP A 52 11.34 7.11 -20.85
CA ASP A 52 12.12 8.29 -21.20
C ASP A 52 13.54 8.01 -20.70
N ASP A 53 14.37 7.46 -21.60
CA ASP A 53 15.78 7.20 -21.31
C ASP A 53 16.53 8.48 -20.90
N SER A 54 15.90 9.66 -21.08
CA SER A 54 16.43 10.96 -20.66
C SER A 54 16.13 11.27 -19.18
N LEU A 55 15.01 10.79 -18.61
CA LEU A 55 14.69 10.95 -17.19
C LEU A 55 15.43 9.90 -16.37
N LEU A 56 16.43 10.36 -15.64
CA LEU A 56 17.25 9.49 -14.80
C LEU A 56 16.49 9.06 -13.54
N THR A 57 16.68 7.81 -13.10
CA THR A 57 16.37 7.46 -11.70
C THR A 57 17.25 8.28 -10.77
N TYR A 58 16.78 8.57 -9.53
CA TYR A 58 17.62 9.31 -8.58
C TYR A 58 18.95 8.59 -8.33
N SER A 59 18.98 7.26 -8.31
CA SER A 59 20.25 6.51 -8.19
C SER A 59 21.22 6.82 -9.33
N SER A 60 20.75 6.83 -10.58
CA SER A 60 21.59 7.19 -11.74
C SER A 60 21.99 8.66 -11.73
N TYR A 61 21.11 9.53 -11.29
CA TYR A 61 21.37 10.96 -11.12
C TYR A 61 22.44 11.21 -10.03
N TYR A 62 22.31 10.53 -8.90
CA TYR A 62 23.29 10.55 -7.82
C TYR A 62 24.67 10.10 -8.31
N ASP A 63 24.75 8.96 -8.99
CA ASP A 63 26.02 8.44 -9.53
C ASP A 63 26.68 9.41 -10.52
N LYS A 64 25.87 10.17 -11.28
CA LYS A 64 26.35 11.16 -12.23
C LYS A 64 26.93 12.41 -11.58
N TYR A 65 26.29 12.92 -10.51
CA TYR A 65 26.58 14.25 -9.95
C TYR A 65 27.16 14.23 -8.53
N SER A 66 27.18 13.10 -7.81
CA SER A 66 27.67 13.03 -6.42
C SER A 66 29.13 13.42 -6.23
N GLY A 67 29.92 13.41 -7.31
CA GLY A 67 31.30 13.91 -7.30
C GLY A 67 31.46 15.43 -7.39
N GLU A 68 30.39 16.17 -7.69
CA GLU A 68 30.40 17.64 -7.76
C GLU A 68 30.25 18.25 -6.38
N ALA A 69 30.76 19.47 -6.24
CA ALA A 69 30.77 20.16 -4.96
C ALA A 69 29.38 20.66 -4.54
N PHE A 70 29.17 20.75 -3.22
CA PHE A 70 28.08 21.52 -2.62
C PHE A 70 28.59 22.92 -2.27
N PRO A 71 28.23 23.96 -3.06
CA PRO A 71 28.71 25.34 -2.79
C PRO A 71 28.21 25.88 -1.44
N ASP A 72 28.95 26.88 -0.89
CA ASP A 72 28.48 27.59 0.30
C ASP A 72 27.38 28.62 -0.02
N ALA A 73 27.17 28.92 -1.30
CA ALA A 73 26.10 29.80 -1.75
C ALA A 73 24.74 29.16 -1.53
N SER A 74 23.76 29.94 -1.09
CA SER A 74 22.35 29.53 -0.98
C SER A 74 21.47 30.49 -1.80
N ALA A 75 20.27 29.97 -2.15
CA ALA A 75 19.17 30.79 -2.62
C ALA A 75 17.98 30.55 -1.69
N ASP A 76 17.60 31.62 -0.96
CA ASP A 76 16.50 31.59 0.00
C ASP A 76 15.31 32.31 -0.61
N ILE A 77 14.15 31.62 -0.70
CA ILE A 77 12.93 32.09 -1.36
C ILE A 77 11.78 32.09 -0.37
N SER A 78 11.10 33.23 -0.24
CA SER A 78 9.90 33.34 0.58
C SER A 78 8.69 32.70 -0.12
N GLY A 79 7.80 32.07 0.63
CA GLY A 79 6.57 31.49 0.09
C GLY A 79 5.69 32.48 -0.68
N ALA A 80 5.74 33.78 -0.32
CA ALA A 80 4.96 34.82 -1.00
C ALA A 80 5.60 35.35 -2.29
N ASP A 81 6.86 35.02 -2.63
CA ASP A 81 7.61 35.55 -3.77
C ASP A 81 7.41 34.77 -5.07
N PHE A 82 6.25 34.15 -5.25
CA PHE A 82 5.92 33.38 -6.46
C PHE A 82 5.72 34.31 -7.69
N VAL A 83 6.09 33.80 -8.87
CA VAL A 83 5.89 34.48 -10.16
C VAL A 83 4.58 34.09 -10.83
N SER A 84 4.12 32.86 -10.58
CA SER A 84 2.80 32.37 -10.98
C SER A 84 2.26 31.40 -9.95
N ALA A 85 0.94 31.38 -9.79
CA ALA A 85 0.25 30.45 -8.89
C ALA A 85 -1.16 30.19 -9.43
N SER A 86 -1.72 29.02 -9.10
CA SER A 86 -3.12 28.69 -9.35
C SER A 86 -4.06 29.66 -8.64
N GLU A 87 -5.28 29.89 -9.15
CA GLU A 87 -6.23 30.91 -8.66
C GLU A 87 -6.63 30.74 -7.18
N ASP A 88 -6.54 29.52 -6.65
CA ASP A 88 -6.95 29.17 -5.28
C ASP A 88 -5.79 29.25 -4.25
N LEU A 89 -4.62 29.75 -4.64
CA LEU A 89 -3.47 29.95 -3.76
C LEU A 89 -3.37 31.39 -3.33
N ASP A 90 -3.23 31.62 -2.03
CA ASP A 90 -3.12 32.95 -1.41
C ASP A 90 -1.75 33.16 -0.75
N SER A 91 -1.41 34.42 -0.49
CA SER A 91 -0.24 34.77 0.31
C SER A 91 -0.64 35.59 1.55
N GLY A 92 0.03 35.34 2.68
CA GLY A 92 -0.31 36.04 3.92
C GLY A 92 0.49 35.56 5.12
N SER A 93 0.00 35.90 6.32
CA SER A 93 0.53 35.38 7.57
C SER A 93 -0.28 34.16 8.03
N TYR A 94 0.38 33.21 8.68
CA TYR A 94 -0.27 32.05 9.26
C TYR A 94 0.22 31.80 10.70
N THR A 95 -0.70 31.40 11.58
CA THR A 95 -0.41 31.07 12.97
C THR A 95 -0.74 29.63 13.22
N ASP A 96 0.22 28.83 13.67
CA ASP A 96 0.03 27.42 13.98
C ASP A 96 -0.72 27.19 15.31
N SER A 97 -0.95 25.93 15.69
CA SER A 97 -1.68 25.58 16.92
C SER A 97 -0.92 25.92 18.21
N ASP A 98 0.37 26.18 18.15
CA ASP A 98 1.20 26.63 19.28
C ASP A 98 1.24 28.15 19.42
N GLY A 99 0.68 28.90 18.47
CA GLY A 99 0.64 30.35 18.43
C GLY A 99 1.88 30.97 17.78
N ASP A 100 2.70 30.18 17.08
CA ASP A 100 3.85 30.69 16.30
C ASP A 100 3.32 31.23 14.95
N THR A 101 3.52 32.51 14.73
CA THR A 101 3.04 33.23 13.55
C THR A 101 4.20 33.49 12.61
N ARG A 102 4.03 33.09 11.35
CA ARG A 102 4.95 33.32 10.25
C ARG A 102 4.33 34.29 9.24
N GLU A 103 5.13 35.15 8.69
CA GLU A 103 4.71 36.18 7.72
C GLU A 103 5.20 35.82 6.31
N ASN A 104 4.57 36.40 5.28
CA ASN A 104 4.95 36.19 3.87
C ASN A 104 4.91 34.71 3.43
N CYS A 105 3.93 33.97 3.92
CA CYS A 105 3.72 32.57 3.58
C CYS A 105 2.88 32.43 2.30
N LEU A 106 3.12 31.37 1.53
CA LEU A 106 2.14 30.83 0.60
C LEU A 106 1.13 29.99 1.38
N ILE A 107 -0.16 30.28 1.23
CA ILE A 107 -1.24 29.51 1.84
C ILE A 107 -1.85 28.61 0.76
N TRP A 108 -1.50 27.32 0.80
CA TRP A 108 -2.01 26.31 -0.11
C TRP A 108 -3.32 25.74 0.44
N GLY A 109 -4.41 26.50 0.23
CA GLY A 109 -5.74 26.22 0.80
C GLY A 109 -6.56 25.25 -0.04
N SER A 110 -6.22 25.04 -1.32
CA SER A 110 -6.84 24.05 -2.20
C SER A 110 -6.12 22.68 -2.08
N PRO A 111 -6.81 21.54 -2.28
CA PRO A 111 -6.12 20.27 -2.40
C PRO A 111 -5.20 20.21 -3.63
N ASP A 112 -5.57 20.91 -4.73
CA ASP A 112 -4.82 20.95 -5.99
C ASP A 112 -4.19 22.31 -6.19
N GLY A 113 -3.09 22.37 -6.93
CA GLY A 113 -2.49 23.65 -7.32
C GLY A 113 -1.05 23.51 -7.83
N GLU A 114 -0.62 24.57 -8.48
CA GLU A 114 0.73 24.71 -9.00
C GLU A 114 1.25 26.12 -8.65
N VAL A 115 2.52 26.24 -8.29
CA VAL A 115 3.18 27.49 -7.99
C VAL A 115 4.61 27.49 -8.53
N SER A 116 5.02 28.59 -9.19
CA SER A 116 6.35 28.75 -9.74
C SER A 116 7.10 29.93 -9.11
N TYR A 117 8.41 29.76 -8.93
CA TYR A 117 9.32 30.75 -8.36
C TYR A 117 10.55 30.92 -9.25
N GLU A 118 10.95 32.16 -9.51
CA GLU A 118 12.26 32.47 -10.11
C GLU A 118 13.32 32.68 -9.02
N PHE A 119 14.51 32.12 -9.22
CA PHE A 119 15.65 32.30 -8.31
C PHE A 119 16.95 32.33 -9.07
N GLU A 120 18.04 32.76 -8.40
CA GLU A 120 19.36 32.87 -9.03
C GLU A 120 20.40 32.11 -8.21
N ILE A 121 21.14 31.23 -8.89
CA ILE A 121 22.26 30.46 -8.33
C ILE A 121 23.59 31.15 -8.66
N ALA A 122 24.36 31.41 -7.62
CA ALA A 122 25.63 32.15 -7.73
C ALA A 122 26.79 31.27 -8.23
N GLU A 123 26.79 29.98 -7.95
CA GLU A 123 27.86 29.03 -8.28
C GLU A 123 27.26 27.71 -8.77
N THR A 124 27.83 27.09 -9.82
CA THR A 124 27.40 25.75 -10.28
C THR A 124 27.73 24.68 -9.25
N GLY A 125 26.84 23.77 -8.97
CA GLY A 125 27.05 22.65 -8.06
C GLY A 125 25.76 21.95 -7.58
N ASN A 126 25.89 21.12 -6.56
CA ASN A 126 24.78 20.38 -5.98
C ASN A 126 24.12 21.18 -4.84
N TYR A 127 22.79 21.19 -4.81
CA TYR A 127 21.98 21.88 -3.82
C TYR A 127 20.89 20.96 -3.29
N CYS A 128 20.75 20.88 -1.97
CA CYS A 128 19.59 20.24 -1.35
C CYS A 128 18.48 21.28 -1.16
N VAL A 129 17.23 20.82 -1.27
CA VAL A 129 16.07 21.68 -1.00
C VAL A 129 15.63 21.49 0.44
N ASP A 130 15.53 22.58 1.16
CA ASP A 130 15.02 22.64 2.52
C ASP A 130 13.77 23.52 2.55
N MET A 131 12.72 23.11 3.24
CA MET A 131 11.43 23.78 3.24
C MET A 131 10.88 23.97 4.65
N SER A 132 10.44 25.19 4.94
CA SER A 132 9.67 25.53 6.15
C SER A 132 8.19 25.56 5.82
N TYR A 133 7.41 24.69 6.48
CA TYR A 133 6.00 24.48 6.16
C TYR A 133 5.16 24.07 7.38
N CYS A 134 3.84 24.24 7.29
CA CYS A 134 2.85 23.80 8.29
C CYS A 134 1.70 23.08 7.59
N PRO A 135 1.46 21.77 7.85
CA PRO A 135 0.30 21.05 7.34
C PRO A 135 -0.99 21.54 7.99
N ILE A 136 -2.04 21.87 7.19
CA ILE A 136 -3.30 22.48 7.68
C ILE A 136 -4.55 21.65 7.41
N ASP A 137 -4.41 20.47 6.80
CA ASP A 137 -5.54 19.55 6.58
C ASP A 137 -5.49 18.36 7.56
N THR A 138 -6.54 17.57 7.61
CA THR A 138 -6.66 16.39 8.48
C THR A 138 -6.30 15.08 7.78
N GLY A 139 -5.57 15.13 6.67
CA GLY A 139 -5.14 13.94 5.93
C GLY A 139 -4.23 13.02 6.75
N THR A 140 -4.34 11.73 6.56
CA THR A 140 -3.47 10.74 7.23
C THR A 140 -2.22 10.40 6.43
N SER A 141 -2.22 10.67 5.11
CA SER A 141 -1.07 10.53 4.22
C SER A 141 -0.09 11.71 4.36
N ALA A 142 1.18 11.48 4.01
CA ALA A 142 2.14 12.56 3.83
C ALA A 142 1.66 13.55 2.76
N ILE A 143 2.17 14.78 2.79
CA ILE A 143 2.00 15.75 1.71
C ILE A 143 2.85 15.30 0.54
N GLU A 144 2.29 15.16 -0.64
CA GLU A 144 3.01 14.81 -1.86
C GLU A 144 3.16 16.04 -2.75
N LEU A 145 4.41 16.35 -3.14
CA LEU A 145 4.75 17.42 -4.06
C LEU A 145 5.52 16.89 -5.25
N SER A 146 5.23 17.40 -6.44
CA SER A 146 6.12 17.31 -7.60
C SER A 146 6.98 18.57 -7.68
N MET A 147 8.26 18.41 -8.03
CA MET A 147 9.20 19.51 -8.21
C MET A 147 9.82 19.46 -9.61
N LYS A 148 9.58 20.49 -10.42
CA LYS A 148 10.24 20.69 -11.72
C LYS A 148 11.24 21.83 -11.61
N ILE A 149 12.37 21.70 -12.28
CA ILE A 149 13.37 22.74 -12.44
C ILE A 149 13.45 23.11 -13.92
N ASP A 150 13.29 24.38 -14.26
CA ASP A 150 13.28 24.88 -15.64
C ASP A 150 12.25 24.12 -16.55
N GLY A 151 11.13 23.71 -15.97
CA GLY A 151 10.05 22.98 -16.63
C GLY A 151 10.21 21.46 -16.73
N GLU A 152 11.36 20.89 -16.33
CA GLU A 152 11.66 19.46 -16.40
C GLU A 152 11.83 18.83 -15.01
N LEU A 153 11.50 17.53 -14.89
CA LEU A 153 11.84 16.76 -13.69
C LEU A 153 13.36 16.50 -13.67
N PRO A 154 14.07 16.85 -12.60
CA PRO A 154 15.52 16.58 -12.52
C PRO A 154 15.84 15.08 -12.44
N TYR A 155 14.94 14.29 -11.87
CA TYR A 155 14.99 12.83 -11.75
C TYR A 155 13.58 12.29 -11.43
N ASP A 156 13.38 11.00 -11.55
CA ASP A 156 12.08 10.32 -11.37
C ASP A 156 11.42 10.61 -10.02
N THR A 157 12.19 10.54 -8.94
CA THR A 157 11.70 10.73 -7.56
C THR A 157 11.23 12.17 -7.28
N ALA A 158 11.64 13.14 -8.10
CA ALA A 158 11.18 14.53 -7.99
C ALA A 158 9.68 14.69 -8.35
N SER A 159 9.09 13.72 -9.02
CA SER A 159 7.64 13.67 -9.26
C SER A 159 6.83 13.40 -7.99
N ARG A 160 7.48 12.88 -6.92
CA ARG A 160 6.81 12.47 -5.68
C ARG A 160 7.70 12.72 -4.46
N ILE A 161 7.90 13.96 -4.11
CA ILE A 161 8.56 14.38 -2.87
C ILE A 161 7.52 14.35 -1.75
N THR A 162 7.88 13.84 -0.58
CA THR A 162 6.96 13.75 0.55
C THR A 162 7.41 14.65 1.71
N LEU A 163 6.46 15.42 2.24
CA LEU A 163 6.61 16.19 3.46
C LEU A 163 5.84 15.53 4.60
N GLY A 164 6.47 15.45 5.76
CA GLY A 164 5.91 14.81 6.96
C GLY A 164 4.82 15.64 7.63
N ARG A 165 4.10 15.02 8.54
CA ARG A 165 3.12 15.64 9.44
C ARG A 165 3.54 15.40 10.88
N VAL A 166 2.98 16.17 11.83
CA VAL A 166 3.21 15.94 13.27
C VAL A 166 1.96 15.33 13.90
N TRP A 167 2.16 14.24 14.60
CA TRP A 167 1.11 13.51 15.31
C TRP A 167 1.37 13.52 16.81
N VAL A 168 0.30 13.70 17.59
CA VAL A 168 0.33 13.70 19.06
C VAL A 168 -0.76 12.79 19.61
N ASN A 169 -0.63 12.38 20.86
CA ASN A 169 -1.72 11.71 21.54
C ASN A 169 -2.86 12.70 21.76
N GLU A 170 -4.09 12.35 21.39
CA GLU A 170 -5.29 13.15 21.66
C GLU A 170 -5.51 13.37 23.15
N LYS A 171 -5.21 12.34 23.96
CA LYS A 171 -5.34 12.32 25.42
C LYS A 171 -4.14 11.56 26.02
N ASP A 172 -3.88 11.77 27.29
CA ASP A 172 -2.91 10.97 28.02
C ASP A 172 -3.37 9.50 28.10
N ILE A 173 -2.38 8.59 28.24
CA ILE A 173 -2.65 7.18 28.54
C ILE A 173 -3.39 7.10 29.87
N TYR A 174 -4.58 6.54 29.88
CA TYR A 174 -5.36 6.36 31.11
C TYR A 174 -5.64 4.87 31.39
N THR A 175 -6.01 4.56 32.62
CA THR A 175 -6.29 3.19 33.05
C THR A 175 -7.80 2.98 33.16
N ASP A 176 -8.31 1.91 32.55
CA ASP A 176 -9.72 1.51 32.63
C ASP A 176 -10.09 0.95 34.02
N SER A 177 -11.36 0.64 34.24
CA SER A 177 -11.88 0.09 35.50
C SER A 177 -11.30 -1.28 35.87
N ARG A 178 -10.62 -1.96 34.96
CA ARG A 178 -9.99 -3.29 35.14
C ARG A 178 -8.50 -3.20 35.43
N GLY A 179 -7.93 -2.00 35.35
CA GLY A 179 -6.52 -1.76 35.50
C GLY A 179 -5.70 -2.02 34.24
N ASN A 180 -6.35 -2.05 33.04
CA ASN A 180 -5.68 -2.00 31.75
C ASN A 180 -5.55 -0.55 31.30
N GLN A 181 -4.40 -0.21 30.71
CA GLN A 181 -4.24 1.08 30.06
C GLN A 181 -4.92 1.07 28.70
N VAL A 182 -5.41 2.24 28.32
CA VAL A 182 -6.11 2.48 27.08
C VAL A 182 -5.22 3.33 26.17
N ARG A 183 -5.03 2.87 24.92
CA ARG A 183 -4.19 3.53 23.93
C ARG A 183 -4.87 4.82 23.46
N PRO A 184 -4.16 5.96 23.48
CA PRO A 184 -4.69 7.21 22.95
C PRO A 184 -4.77 7.17 21.42
N THR A 185 -5.80 7.82 20.86
CA THR A 185 -5.89 8.11 19.44
C THR A 185 -4.78 9.09 19.06
N GLN A 186 -4.20 8.93 17.87
CA GLN A 186 -3.25 9.87 17.32
C GLN A 186 -4.02 10.93 16.52
N VAL A 187 -3.73 12.20 16.80
CA VAL A 187 -4.30 13.35 16.07
C VAL A 187 -3.19 14.18 15.50
N GLN A 188 -3.42 14.74 14.31
CA GLN A 188 -2.47 15.66 13.72
C GLN A 188 -2.41 16.95 14.53
N LYS A 189 -1.21 17.47 14.69
CA LYS A 189 -0.94 18.78 15.25
C LYS A 189 -0.45 19.71 14.15
N GLU A 190 -1.15 20.82 13.95
CA GLU A 190 -0.68 21.91 13.09
C GLU A 190 0.52 22.58 13.76
N MET A 191 1.70 22.34 13.22
CA MET A 191 2.96 22.86 13.77
C MET A 191 3.96 23.08 12.65
N TRP A 192 4.69 24.21 12.72
CA TRP A 192 5.76 24.52 11.79
C TRP A 192 6.85 23.46 11.83
N GLN A 193 7.31 23.08 10.68
CA GLN A 193 8.38 22.12 10.46
C GLN A 193 9.39 22.67 9.46
N GLU A 194 10.65 22.30 9.62
CA GLU A 194 11.73 22.55 8.68
C GLU A 194 12.34 21.20 8.30
N SER A 195 12.40 20.88 7.02
CA SER A 195 12.88 19.61 6.55
C SER A 195 13.51 19.69 5.17
N PHE A 196 14.66 19.06 5.02
CA PHE A 196 15.20 18.73 3.70
C PHE A 196 14.36 17.66 3.02
N PHE A 197 14.29 17.72 1.69
CA PHE A 197 13.68 16.65 0.90
C PHE A 197 14.50 15.37 1.06
N GLY A 198 13.88 14.33 1.56
CA GLY A 198 14.50 13.05 1.88
C GLY A 198 14.01 11.91 0.98
N ASP A 199 14.77 10.83 0.98
CA ASP A 199 14.42 9.62 0.25
C ASP A 199 13.49 8.71 1.08
N ILE A 200 12.22 8.68 0.72
CA ILE A 200 11.20 7.82 1.37
C ILE A 200 11.42 6.32 1.08
N ASP A 201 12.17 6.00 0.02
CA ASP A 201 12.43 4.60 -0.36
C ASP A 201 13.51 3.93 0.49
N GLY A 202 14.24 4.74 1.27
CA GLY A 202 15.23 4.25 2.22
C GLY A 202 16.48 3.69 1.55
N LEU A 203 16.95 4.32 0.47
CA LEU A 203 18.19 3.98 -0.21
C LEU A 203 19.32 4.96 0.13
N PHE A 204 18.97 6.21 0.45
CA PHE A 204 19.90 7.29 0.74
C PHE A 204 19.71 7.82 2.16
N ASN A 205 20.84 8.13 2.83
CA ASN A 205 20.83 8.75 4.16
C ASN A 205 20.85 10.27 4.08
N GLU A 206 21.47 10.79 3.03
CA GLU A 206 21.60 12.21 2.76
C GLU A 206 20.31 12.75 2.15
N PRO A 207 20.02 14.05 2.29
CA PRO A 207 18.94 14.70 1.57
C PRO A 207 19.08 14.56 0.06
N LEU A 208 17.97 14.55 -0.64
CA LEU A 208 17.93 14.60 -2.10
C LEU A 208 18.54 15.93 -2.58
N PHE A 209 19.28 15.91 -3.67
CA PHE A 209 19.89 17.11 -4.23
C PHE A 209 19.54 17.29 -5.72
N VAL A 210 19.64 18.52 -6.18
CA VAL A 210 19.61 18.90 -7.60
C VAL A 210 20.93 19.54 -7.99
N HIS A 211 21.40 19.24 -9.18
CA HIS A 211 22.58 19.89 -9.77
C HIS A 211 22.11 21.11 -10.57
N LEU A 212 22.57 22.30 -10.17
CA LEU A 212 22.17 23.56 -10.78
C LEU A 212 23.41 24.25 -11.38
N GLU A 213 23.26 24.81 -12.57
CA GLU A 213 24.25 25.65 -13.18
C GLU A 213 24.14 27.10 -12.61
N LYS A 214 25.21 27.84 -12.64
CA LYS A 214 25.19 29.26 -12.27
C LYS A 214 24.26 30.04 -13.21
N GLY A 215 23.24 30.71 -12.66
CA GLY A 215 22.32 31.54 -13.44
C GLY A 215 20.96 31.66 -12.79
N LYS A 216 19.99 32.05 -13.60
CA LYS A 216 18.57 32.10 -13.22
C LYS A 216 17.91 30.79 -13.55
N HIS A 217 17.08 30.33 -12.64
CA HIS A 217 16.29 29.11 -12.72
C HIS A 217 14.85 29.38 -12.31
N GLU A 218 13.99 28.52 -12.73
CA GLU A 218 12.59 28.45 -12.27
C GLU A 218 12.35 27.13 -11.57
N VAL A 219 11.71 27.15 -10.40
CA VAL A 219 11.20 25.94 -9.73
C VAL A 219 9.69 26.00 -9.69
N THR A 220 9.08 24.90 -10.08
CA THR A 220 7.63 24.73 -10.03
C THR A 220 7.29 23.57 -9.09
N PHE A 221 6.46 23.86 -8.08
CA PHE A 221 5.87 22.84 -7.21
C PHE A 221 4.41 22.62 -7.60
N THR A 222 4.01 21.35 -7.65
CA THR A 222 2.62 20.94 -7.87
C THR A 222 2.17 20.05 -6.71
N SER A 223 0.98 20.32 -6.17
CA SER A 223 0.31 19.46 -5.20
C SER A 223 -1.10 19.13 -5.70
N GLU A 224 -1.59 17.92 -5.46
CA GLU A 224 -2.90 17.48 -5.96
C GLU A 224 -3.86 17.05 -4.85
N ARG A 225 -3.47 17.07 -3.57
CA ARG A 225 -4.30 16.49 -2.52
C ARG A 225 -4.16 17.15 -1.16
N ALA A 226 -3.03 17.75 -0.88
CA ALA A 226 -2.70 18.21 0.46
C ALA A 226 -2.83 19.73 0.57
N ARG A 227 -3.27 20.18 1.75
CA ARG A 227 -3.30 21.58 2.13
C ARG A 227 -2.22 21.84 3.15
N PHE A 228 -1.42 22.85 2.91
CA PHE A 228 -0.34 23.27 3.82
C PHE A 228 -0.01 24.75 3.63
N VAL A 229 0.77 25.29 4.54
CA VAL A 229 1.31 26.63 4.43
C VAL A 229 2.82 26.52 4.28
N MET A 230 3.41 27.19 3.31
CA MET A 230 4.84 27.25 3.08
C MET A 230 5.36 28.66 3.42
N GLU A 231 6.23 28.77 4.44
CA GLU A 231 6.89 30.01 4.80
C GLU A 231 7.98 30.36 3.81
N SER A 232 8.86 29.38 3.54
CA SER A 232 10.03 29.55 2.69
C SER A 232 10.60 28.21 2.25
N PHE A 233 11.42 28.24 1.25
CA PHE A 233 12.32 27.15 0.91
C PHE A 233 13.67 27.67 0.46
N SER A 234 14.70 26.83 0.55
CA SER A 234 16.05 27.23 0.14
C SER A 234 16.76 26.12 -0.62
N PHE A 235 17.56 26.55 -1.61
CA PHE A 235 18.54 25.69 -2.25
C PHE A 235 19.87 25.91 -1.51
N ARG A 236 20.33 24.93 -0.75
CA ARG A 236 21.53 25.07 0.08
C ARG A 236 22.28 23.74 0.22
N LYS A 237 23.51 23.79 0.66
CA LYS A 237 24.25 22.59 1.02
C LYS A 237 23.64 21.92 2.28
N PRO A 238 23.77 20.60 2.45
CA PRO A 238 23.40 19.94 3.68
C PRO A 238 24.25 20.41 4.86
N GLU A 239 23.74 20.31 6.08
CA GLU A 239 24.47 20.66 7.27
C GLU A 239 25.75 19.81 7.43
N THR A 240 26.86 20.44 7.75
CA THR A 240 28.10 19.72 8.03
C THR A 240 28.15 19.34 9.51
N VAL A 241 28.06 18.02 9.77
CA VAL A 241 28.10 17.45 11.12
C VAL A 241 29.56 17.16 11.51
N PRO A 242 30.09 17.68 12.66
CA PRO A 242 31.45 17.39 13.10
C PRO A 242 31.62 15.95 13.58
N TYR A 243 32.83 15.40 13.51
CA TYR A 243 33.16 14.18 14.20
C TYR A 243 33.21 14.38 15.72
N TYR A 244 32.80 13.38 16.50
CA TYR A 244 32.86 13.47 17.96
C TYR A 244 34.26 13.81 18.49
N LYS A 245 35.31 13.27 17.89
CA LYS A 245 36.72 13.57 18.23
C LYS A 245 37.03 15.07 18.26
N ASP A 246 36.33 15.86 17.42
CA ASP A 246 36.57 17.30 17.31
C ASP A 246 35.93 18.08 18.47
N ILE A 247 34.91 17.53 19.10
CA ILE A 247 34.19 18.09 20.24
C ILE A 247 34.52 17.41 21.57
N ALA A 248 35.06 16.19 21.56
CA ALA A 248 35.35 15.37 22.74
C ALA A 248 36.23 16.11 23.80
N SER A 249 37.12 16.99 23.38
CA SER A 249 37.96 17.81 24.26
C SER A 249 37.17 18.79 25.14
N GLN A 250 35.92 19.09 24.80
CA GLN A 250 35.02 19.95 25.53
C GLN A 250 34.28 19.23 26.64
N VAL A 251 34.19 17.88 26.55
CA VAL A 251 33.46 17.04 27.51
C VAL A 251 34.12 17.12 28.91
N LYS A 252 33.32 17.46 29.88
CA LYS A 252 33.76 17.51 31.29
C LYS A 252 32.93 16.54 32.14
N PRO A 253 33.53 15.82 33.08
CA PRO A 253 32.78 15.03 34.05
C PRO A 253 31.72 15.90 34.75
N SER A 254 30.52 15.36 34.87
CA SER A 254 29.39 16.02 35.52
C SER A 254 28.99 15.26 36.79
N SER A 255 28.56 15.98 37.82
CA SER A 255 27.99 15.41 39.04
C SER A 255 26.47 15.39 39.00
N ALA A 256 25.87 15.72 37.87
CA ALA A 256 24.43 15.70 37.69
C ALA A 256 23.83 14.30 37.88
N ALA A 257 22.54 14.22 38.22
CA ALA A 257 21.86 12.95 38.36
C ALA A 257 21.52 12.33 36.99
N SER A 258 21.53 11.01 36.90
CA SER A 258 20.95 10.32 35.73
C SER A 258 19.43 10.39 35.76
N PHE A 259 18.81 10.38 34.61
CA PHE A 259 17.35 10.33 34.46
C PHE A 259 16.93 9.45 33.28
N ILE A 260 15.67 9.02 33.30
CA ILE A 260 15.08 8.17 32.28
C ILE A 260 13.85 8.87 31.70
N ILE A 261 13.65 8.69 30.39
CA ILE A 261 12.44 9.08 29.68
C ILE A 261 11.85 7.80 29.12
N GLU A 262 10.64 7.47 29.53
CA GLU A 262 9.94 6.26 29.10
C GLU A 262 9.53 6.35 27.62
N GLY A 263 9.65 5.24 26.89
CA GLY A 263 9.44 5.21 25.45
C GLY A 263 8.01 5.56 25.03
N GLU A 264 7.01 5.10 25.78
CA GLU A 264 5.59 5.37 25.54
C GLU A 264 5.21 6.85 25.71
N ASN A 265 6.05 7.65 26.35
CA ASN A 265 5.82 9.08 26.59
C ASN A 265 6.34 9.97 25.46
N ALA A 266 6.54 9.43 24.24
CA ALA A 266 6.89 10.22 23.07
C ALA A 266 5.83 11.28 22.76
N MET A 267 6.28 12.53 22.57
CA MET A 267 5.37 13.66 22.36
C MET A 267 5.00 13.83 20.89
N TYR A 268 5.99 13.89 20.00
CA TYR A 268 5.77 14.10 18.58
C TYR A 268 6.18 12.89 17.76
N LYS A 269 5.40 12.59 16.72
CA LYS A 269 5.59 11.47 15.83
C LYS A 269 5.33 11.91 14.39
N SER A 270 6.08 11.40 13.45
CA SER A 270 5.92 11.74 12.02
C SER A 270 4.81 10.94 11.32
N ASP A 271 4.25 9.92 11.98
CA ASP A 271 3.30 8.98 11.37
C ASP A 271 2.25 8.56 12.43
N PRO A 272 0.95 8.50 12.09
CA PRO A 272 -0.11 8.12 13.02
C PRO A 272 -0.02 6.67 13.52
N THR A 273 0.80 5.84 12.87
CA THR A 273 1.04 4.45 13.28
C THR A 273 2.07 4.34 14.40
N LEU A 274 2.79 5.40 14.74
CA LEU A 274 3.79 5.46 15.80
C LEU A 274 3.14 5.77 17.16
N TYR A 275 2.38 4.83 17.66
CA TYR A 275 1.69 4.94 18.94
C TYR A 275 2.32 4.04 20.01
N PRO A 276 2.04 4.29 21.30
CA PRO A 276 2.49 3.43 22.40
C PRO A 276 2.05 1.98 22.21
N THR A 277 2.96 1.05 22.45
CA THR A 277 2.76 -0.40 22.40
C THR A 277 3.03 -1.03 23.77
N TYR A 278 2.85 -2.33 23.91
CA TYR A 278 3.09 -3.02 25.15
C TYR A 278 3.84 -4.35 24.97
N ASP A 279 4.77 -4.62 25.87
CA ASP A 279 5.35 -5.94 26.05
C ASP A 279 4.99 -6.48 27.44
N ASN A 280 4.12 -7.48 27.49
CA ASN A 280 3.71 -8.15 28.71
C ASN A 280 4.42 -9.51 28.93
N ASN A 281 5.40 -9.84 28.09
CA ASN A 281 6.14 -11.09 28.15
C ASN A 281 7.47 -10.95 28.91
N SER A 282 7.95 -9.73 29.10
CA SER A 282 9.22 -9.45 29.77
C SER A 282 9.01 -8.68 31.08
N TYR A 283 9.75 -9.08 32.11
CA TYR A 283 9.83 -8.30 33.35
C TYR A 283 10.86 -7.17 33.28
N LEU A 284 11.64 -7.13 32.22
CA LEU A 284 12.69 -6.13 32.02
C LEU A 284 12.14 -4.78 31.54
N VAL A 285 10.95 -4.74 30.95
CA VAL A 285 10.33 -3.48 30.49
C VAL A 285 9.79 -2.65 31.64
N SER A 286 9.70 -1.35 31.45
CA SER A 286 9.21 -0.38 32.44
C SER A 286 7.98 0.38 31.93
N PRO A 287 6.85 0.34 32.67
CA PRO A 287 6.48 -0.55 33.76
C PRO A 287 6.13 -1.98 33.27
N SER A 288 6.48 -3.02 34.05
CA SER A 288 6.19 -4.41 33.70
C SER A 288 4.89 -4.93 34.31
N SER A 289 4.05 -5.57 33.49
CA SER A 289 2.83 -6.22 33.96
C SER A 289 2.57 -7.54 33.22
N PRO A 290 2.54 -8.70 33.92
CA PRO A 290 2.27 -9.98 33.27
C PRO A 290 0.78 -10.28 33.05
N THR A 291 -0.13 -9.50 33.66
CA THR A 291 -1.57 -9.78 33.66
C THR A 291 -2.44 -8.65 33.19
N LYS A 292 -1.90 -7.45 33.11
CA LYS A 292 -2.62 -6.25 32.67
C LYS A 292 -1.96 -5.67 31.43
N MET A 293 -2.75 -5.09 30.54
CA MET A 293 -2.27 -4.33 29.42
C MET A 293 -1.75 -2.98 29.93
N VAL A 294 -0.44 -2.79 29.85
CA VAL A 294 0.23 -1.56 30.26
C VAL A 294 1.13 -1.16 29.09
N TYR A 295 0.93 0.02 28.55
CA TYR A 295 1.78 0.55 27.48
C TYR A 295 3.12 0.94 28.10
N ASN A 296 4.19 0.37 27.61
CA ASN A 296 5.52 0.48 28.17
C ASN A 296 6.61 0.49 27.10
N THR A 297 6.23 0.54 25.85
CA THR A 297 7.15 0.60 24.70
C THR A 297 6.57 1.47 23.60
N LEU A 298 7.41 1.84 22.62
CA LEU A 298 6.99 2.48 21.38
C LEU A 298 7.70 1.84 20.21
N GLY A 299 6.98 1.61 19.11
CA GLY A 299 7.56 1.15 17.86
C GLY A 299 7.30 -0.32 17.54
N GLY A 300 8.36 -1.12 17.43
CA GLY A 300 8.26 -2.51 16.96
C GLY A 300 7.96 -2.59 15.46
N LYS A 301 6.88 -3.26 15.09
CA LYS A 301 6.49 -3.43 13.67
C LYS A 301 5.97 -2.16 13.01
N SER A 302 5.49 -1.19 13.78
CA SER A 302 4.95 0.06 13.25
C SER A 302 6.02 1.11 12.95
N TRP A 303 7.21 1.02 13.57
CA TRP A 303 8.32 1.94 13.39
C TRP A 303 9.46 1.32 12.58
N LYS A 304 9.33 1.35 11.26
CA LYS A 304 10.25 0.62 10.37
C LYS A 304 10.50 1.29 9.02
N LYS A 305 9.70 2.28 8.63
CA LYS A 305 9.87 2.99 7.35
C LYS A 305 10.96 4.06 7.48
N ALA A 306 11.70 4.32 6.41
CA ALA A 306 12.65 5.43 6.34
C ALA A 306 11.96 6.76 6.65
N LEU A 307 12.70 7.70 7.21
CA LEU A 307 12.25 9.02 7.65
C LEU A 307 11.23 9.04 8.80
N GLN A 308 10.68 7.90 9.23
CA GLN A 308 9.82 7.87 10.41
C GLN A 308 10.59 8.34 11.65
N THR A 309 10.10 9.42 12.25
CA THR A 309 10.74 10.11 13.38
C THR A 309 9.84 10.09 14.61
N VAL A 310 10.43 9.83 15.76
CA VAL A 310 9.78 9.94 17.07
C VAL A 310 10.59 10.89 17.94
N THR A 311 9.90 11.83 18.61
CA THR A 311 10.52 12.87 19.42
C THR A 311 9.97 12.83 20.85
N TRP A 312 10.87 12.82 21.82
CA TRP A 312 10.60 12.96 23.24
C TRP A 312 11.06 14.32 23.72
N VAL A 313 10.30 14.88 24.64
CA VAL A 313 10.68 16.09 25.39
C VAL A 313 11.46 15.68 26.63
N ILE A 314 12.56 16.35 26.88
CA ILE A 314 13.38 16.26 28.07
C ILE A 314 13.00 17.45 28.95
N PRO A 315 12.16 17.27 29.97
CA PRO A 315 11.74 18.37 30.84
C PRO A 315 12.93 19.01 31.56
N LYS A 316 12.94 20.31 31.67
CA LYS A 316 14.00 21.09 32.39
C LYS A 316 14.20 20.64 33.85
N GLU A 317 13.13 20.07 34.46
CA GLU A 317 13.20 19.52 35.82
C GLU A 317 14.19 18.35 35.92
N ASN A 318 14.41 17.62 34.84
CA ASN A 318 15.37 16.52 34.74
C ASN A 318 16.82 17.02 34.61
N ILE A 319 17.01 18.30 34.30
CA ILE A 319 18.33 18.94 34.08
C ILE A 319 18.51 20.07 35.08
N PRO A 320 18.69 19.78 36.37
CA PRO A 320 18.87 20.84 37.39
C PRO A 320 20.16 21.64 37.21
N GLU A 321 21.16 21.03 36.59
CA GLU A 321 22.46 21.65 36.31
C GLU A 321 22.88 21.30 34.87
N SER A 322 23.37 22.31 34.13
CA SER A 322 23.90 22.11 32.78
C SER A 322 25.10 21.15 32.79
N GLY A 323 25.15 20.22 31.83
CA GLY A 323 26.25 19.26 31.83
C GLY A 323 26.32 18.39 30.58
N TRP A 324 27.36 17.56 30.55
CA TRP A 324 27.55 16.54 29.51
C TRP A 324 26.94 15.21 29.90
N TYR A 325 26.09 14.65 29.04
CA TYR A 325 25.38 13.39 29.25
C TYR A 325 25.66 12.41 28.13
N SER A 326 25.89 11.15 28.45
CA SER A 326 25.82 10.04 27.49
C SER A 326 24.40 9.51 27.41
N ILE A 327 23.98 9.12 26.21
CA ILE A 327 22.65 8.63 25.90
C ILE A 327 22.67 7.11 25.76
N GLY A 328 21.84 6.42 26.53
CA GLY A 328 21.57 4.98 26.40
C GLY A 328 20.13 4.75 25.99
N ILE A 329 19.91 4.03 24.92
CA ILE A 329 18.57 3.72 24.42
C ILE A 329 18.33 2.24 24.68
N LYS A 330 17.40 1.93 25.60
CA LYS A 330 16.98 0.57 25.82
C LYS A 330 15.95 0.18 24.77
N ALA A 331 16.38 -0.71 23.91
CA ALA A 331 15.61 -1.08 22.73
C ALA A 331 15.72 -2.59 22.44
N ARG A 332 14.83 -3.06 21.59
CA ARG A 332 14.83 -4.42 21.06
C ARG A 332 14.62 -4.40 19.55
N GLN A 333 15.46 -5.10 18.82
CA GLN A 333 15.30 -5.39 17.41
C GLN A 333 15.29 -6.91 17.24
N ASN A 334 14.12 -7.52 17.14
CA ASN A 334 13.92 -8.96 17.08
C ASN A 334 13.37 -9.46 15.72
N THR A 335 13.43 -8.61 14.70
CA THR A 335 12.87 -8.88 13.37
C THR A 335 13.95 -9.19 12.33
N LEU A 336 14.96 -8.33 12.18
CA LEU A 336 16.04 -8.48 11.20
C LEU A 336 17.13 -9.41 11.75
N ARG A 337 16.88 -10.69 11.69
CA ARG A 337 17.78 -11.71 12.24
C ARG A 337 19.17 -11.64 11.60
N GLY A 338 20.21 -11.58 12.44
CA GLY A 338 21.59 -11.50 12.00
C GLY A 338 22.00 -10.16 11.39
N PHE A 339 21.16 -9.13 11.55
CA PHE A 339 21.42 -7.79 11.05
C PHE A 339 21.15 -6.72 12.13
N TYR A 340 20.94 -5.45 11.73
CA TYR A 340 20.68 -4.34 12.65
C TYR A 340 19.71 -3.34 12.01
N SER A 341 19.10 -2.51 12.84
CA SER A 341 18.37 -1.30 12.45
C SER A 341 19.15 -0.06 12.81
N ASN A 342 18.99 1.02 12.05
CA ASN A 342 19.69 2.29 12.29
C ASN A 342 18.72 3.38 12.77
N ARG A 343 19.24 4.30 13.60
CA ARG A 343 18.58 5.56 13.94
C ARG A 343 19.55 6.71 13.88
N ARG A 344 19.12 7.81 13.26
CA ARG A 344 19.73 9.12 13.39
C ARG A 344 19.20 9.76 14.67
N ILE A 345 20.07 10.28 15.51
CA ILE A 345 19.70 10.93 16.77
C ILE A 345 19.91 12.43 16.65
N ARG A 346 18.86 13.19 16.95
CA ARG A 346 18.91 14.65 17.00
C ARG A 346 18.65 15.13 18.42
N ILE A 347 19.37 16.15 18.85
CA ILE A 347 19.12 16.91 20.07
C ILE A 347 18.73 18.33 19.65
N ASP A 348 17.57 18.78 20.09
CA ASP A 348 17.02 20.09 19.70
C ASP A 348 17.01 20.32 18.19
N GLY A 349 16.61 19.28 17.44
CA GLY A 349 16.51 19.28 15.99
C GLY A 349 17.83 19.07 15.22
N LYS A 350 19.00 19.07 15.89
CA LYS A 350 20.32 18.96 15.25
C LYS A 350 21.02 17.66 15.60
N VAL A 351 21.79 17.12 14.65
CA VAL A 351 22.67 15.97 14.90
C VAL A 351 23.97 16.50 15.54
N PRO A 352 24.30 16.10 16.77
CA PRO A 352 25.45 16.66 17.48
C PRO A 352 26.83 16.29 16.89
N CYS A 353 26.94 15.07 16.37
CA CYS A 353 28.16 14.55 15.75
C CYS A 353 27.86 13.42 14.78
N GLN A 354 28.82 13.11 13.91
CA GLN A 354 28.70 12.08 12.86
C GLN A 354 28.34 10.68 13.41
N GLU A 355 28.83 10.33 14.59
CA GLU A 355 28.55 9.07 15.24
C GLU A 355 27.08 8.93 15.69
N MET A 356 26.30 10.02 15.63
CA MET A 356 24.86 10.02 15.90
C MET A 356 24.00 10.02 14.63
N GLU A 357 24.62 10.09 13.43
CA GLU A 357 23.91 9.93 12.15
C GLU A 357 23.40 8.52 11.93
N GLN A 358 24.10 7.51 12.48
CA GLN A 358 23.79 6.10 12.23
C GLN A 358 24.09 5.23 13.47
N VAL A 359 23.19 5.27 14.45
CA VAL A 359 23.30 4.42 15.65
C VAL A 359 22.68 3.05 15.36
N LYS A 360 23.49 1.98 15.52
CA LYS A 360 23.16 0.60 15.16
C LYS A 360 22.50 -0.16 16.32
N PHE A 361 21.31 -0.70 16.10
CA PHE A 361 20.59 -1.57 17.04
C PHE A 361 20.63 -3.00 16.48
N ARG A 362 21.50 -3.84 17.01
CA ARG A 362 21.71 -5.21 16.50
C ARG A 362 20.52 -6.10 16.85
N TYR A 363 20.31 -7.12 15.99
CA TYR A 363 19.31 -8.15 16.27
C TYR A 363 19.56 -8.84 17.62
N ASP A 364 18.54 -8.79 18.46
CA ASP A 364 18.47 -9.57 19.68
C ASP A 364 16.99 -9.82 20.04
N THR A 365 16.71 -10.99 20.62
CA THR A 365 15.39 -11.30 21.19
C THR A 365 15.17 -10.65 22.55
N ASP A 366 16.24 -10.25 23.22
CA ASP A 366 16.24 -9.64 24.53
C ASP A 366 16.40 -8.12 24.45
N TRP A 367 16.01 -7.42 25.51
CA TRP A 367 16.16 -5.99 25.64
C TRP A 367 17.62 -5.63 25.94
N ASN A 368 18.17 -4.70 25.19
CA ASN A 368 19.55 -4.22 25.32
C ASN A 368 19.62 -2.69 25.33
N VAL A 369 20.68 -2.15 25.94
CA VAL A 369 20.98 -0.70 25.86
C VAL A 369 22.02 -0.47 24.77
N ALA A 370 21.63 0.29 23.74
CA ALA A 370 22.54 0.82 22.74
C ALA A 370 22.90 2.27 23.06
N SER A 371 24.12 2.68 22.73
CA SER A 371 24.62 4.05 22.92
C SER A 371 25.44 4.45 21.72
N PRO A 372 25.40 5.71 21.27
CA PRO A 372 26.36 6.21 20.30
C PRO A 372 27.78 6.10 20.87
N GLU A 373 28.70 5.58 20.08
CA GLU A 373 30.10 5.38 20.48
C GLU A 373 31.05 5.90 19.41
N ALA A 374 32.17 6.49 19.85
CA ALA A 374 33.30 6.92 19.05
C ALA A 374 34.56 6.23 19.56
N ASP A 375 35.24 5.42 18.75
CA ASP A 375 36.45 4.67 19.11
C ASP A 375 36.33 3.86 20.41
N GLY A 376 35.11 3.36 20.75
CA GLY A 376 34.82 2.59 21.96
C GLY A 376 34.52 3.43 23.20
N GLU A 377 34.48 4.75 23.07
CA GLU A 377 34.05 5.69 24.11
C GLU A 377 32.63 6.16 23.83
N LYS A 378 31.84 6.37 24.89
CA LYS A 378 30.46 6.86 24.76
C LYS A 378 30.45 8.31 24.31
N VAL A 379 29.65 8.60 23.30
CA VAL A 379 29.38 9.96 22.87
C VAL A 379 28.59 10.70 23.96
N CYS A 380 29.01 11.95 24.24
CA CYS A 380 28.33 12.84 25.18
C CYS A 380 27.74 14.04 24.44
N VAL A 381 26.56 14.46 24.85
CA VAL A 381 25.87 15.68 24.42
C VAL A 381 25.78 16.67 25.59
N TYR A 382 25.80 17.96 25.26
CA TYR A 382 25.63 19.00 26.26
C TYR A 382 24.16 19.39 26.38
N LEU A 383 23.61 19.35 27.60
CA LEU A 383 22.24 19.80 27.89
C LEU A 383 22.33 21.00 28.85
N GLU A 384 21.62 22.06 28.51
CA GLU A 384 21.58 23.29 29.26
C GLU A 384 20.42 23.26 30.28
N SER A 385 20.66 23.69 31.51
CA SER A 385 19.61 23.78 32.51
C SER A 385 18.69 24.97 32.28
N GLY A 386 17.43 24.87 32.66
CA GLY A 386 16.47 25.97 32.65
C GLY A 386 15.56 26.04 31.42
N SER A 387 15.81 25.22 30.40
CA SER A 387 14.96 25.03 29.24
C SER A 387 14.62 23.54 29.03
N ASP A 388 13.49 23.25 28.43
CA ASP A 388 13.17 21.92 27.93
C ASP A 388 14.03 21.64 26.69
N HIS A 389 14.45 20.39 26.54
CA HIS A 389 15.16 19.92 25.35
C HIS A 389 14.37 18.82 24.64
N THR A 390 14.77 18.47 23.43
CA THR A 390 14.17 17.38 22.68
C THR A 390 15.23 16.37 22.26
N ILE A 391 14.83 15.09 22.21
CA ILE A 391 15.58 14.03 21.57
C ILE A 391 14.69 13.37 20.52
N SER A 392 15.18 13.30 19.30
CA SER A 392 14.47 12.63 18.20
C SER A 392 15.29 11.45 17.66
N LEU A 393 14.60 10.37 17.37
CA LEU A 393 15.15 9.21 16.69
C LEU A 393 14.45 9.05 15.35
N GLU A 394 15.21 9.15 14.27
CA GLU A 394 14.75 9.01 12.88
C GLU A 394 15.24 7.70 12.29
N ALA A 395 14.37 6.92 11.66
CA ALA A 395 14.75 5.70 10.96
C ALA A 395 15.49 6.03 9.67
N VAL A 396 16.70 5.53 9.53
CA VAL A 396 17.56 5.75 8.36
C VAL A 396 18.12 4.40 7.86
N PRO A 397 18.37 4.23 6.54
CA PRO A 397 18.93 2.98 6.00
C PRO A 397 20.33 2.68 6.54
N GLY A 398 21.14 3.68 6.81
CA GLY A 398 22.52 3.49 7.20
C GLY A 398 23.39 2.98 6.04
N GLU A 399 24.49 2.30 6.37
CA GLU A 399 25.45 1.79 5.39
C GLU A 399 24.88 0.71 4.46
N ILE A 400 23.76 0.07 4.84
CA ILE A 400 23.13 -0.98 4.01
C ILE A 400 22.40 -0.38 2.78
N GLY A 401 22.03 0.91 2.82
CA GLY A 401 21.34 1.57 1.73
C GLY A 401 22.05 1.44 0.39
N ASP A 402 23.37 1.66 0.35
CA ASP A 402 24.18 1.49 -0.85
C ASP A 402 24.16 0.04 -1.37
N SER A 403 24.27 -0.93 -0.48
CA SER A 403 24.20 -2.36 -0.85
C SER A 403 22.84 -2.72 -1.44
N ILE A 404 21.74 -2.18 -0.88
CA ILE A 404 20.39 -2.41 -1.40
C ILE A 404 20.23 -1.77 -2.78
N ARG A 405 20.69 -0.53 -2.98
CA ARG A 405 20.64 0.19 -4.25
C ARG A 405 21.39 -0.58 -5.37
N ARG A 406 22.58 -1.05 -5.07
CA ARG A 406 23.41 -1.86 -6.00
C ARG A 406 22.74 -3.19 -6.35
N LEU A 407 22.13 -3.86 -5.38
CA LEU A 407 21.36 -5.09 -5.62
C LEU A 407 20.11 -4.83 -6.46
N GLU A 408 19.41 -3.74 -6.22
CA GLU A 408 18.21 -3.37 -6.97
C GLU A 408 18.55 -3.17 -8.45
N SER A 409 19.59 -2.41 -8.75
CA SER A 409 20.08 -2.22 -10.11
C SER A 409 20.47 -3.56 -10.76
N ALA A 410 21.24 -4.39 -10.05
CA ALA A 410 21.69 -5.70 -10.55
C ALA A 410 20.51 -6.66 -10.80
N VAL A 411 19.52 -6.68 -9.92
CA VAL A 411 18.35 -7.56 -10.03
C VAL A 411 17.41 -7.08 -11.14
N THR A 412 17.21 -5.79 -11.30
CA THR A 412 16.40 -5.19 -12.38
C THR A 412 17.00 -5.55 -13.75
N GLU A 413 18.31 -5.36 -13.90
CA GLU A 413 19.01 -5.73 -15.14
C GLU A 413 18.95 -7.24 -15.38
N LEU A 414 19.17 -8.06 -14.36
CA LEU A 414 19.06 -9.51 -14.47
C LEU A 414 17.65 -9.97 -14.86
N ASN A 415 16.63 -9.31 -14.37
CA ASN A 415 15.23 -9.59 -14.71
C ASN A 415 14.95 -9.28 -16.20
N THR A 416 15.55 -8.23 -16.74
CA THR A 416 15.49 -7.92 -18.18
C THR A 416 16.14 -9.03 -19.01
N TYR A 417 17.33 -9.51 -18.65
CA TYR A 417 17.95 -10.64 -19.36
C TYR A 417 17.18 -11.95 -19.16
N TYR A 418 16.59 -12.18 -17.99
CA TYR A 418 15.70 -13.32 -17.77
C TYR A 418 14.55 -13.31 -18.79
N ARG A 419 13.88 -12.17 -18.99
CA ARG A 419 12.79 -12.00 -19.97
C ARG A 419 13.29 -12.23 -21.40
N LYS A 420 14.42 -11.64 -21.80
CA LYS A 420 15.02 -11.85 -23.14
C LYS A 420 15.29 -13.33 -23.42
N VAL A 421 15.80 -14.06 -22.44
CA VAL A 421 16.01 -15.51 -22.57
C VAL A 421 14.68 -16.25 -22.64
N LEU A 422 13.71 -15.89 -21.80
CA LEU A 422 12.37 -16.48 -21.79
C LEU A 422 11.65 -16.33 -23.14
N MET A 423 11.75 -15.16 -23.79
CA MET A 423 11.20 -14.89 -25.12
C MET A 423 11.76 -15.81 -26.21
N ILE A 424 12.96 -16.35 -26.02
CA ILE A 424 13.59 -17.27 -26.97
C ILE A 424 13.26 -18.73 -26.65
N THR A 425 13.17 -19.09 -25.37
CA THR A 425 13.15 -20.49 -24.91
C THR A 425 11.79 -20.96 -24.42
N GLY A 426 10.91 -20.00 -24.09
CA GLY A 426 9.71 -20.26 -23.29
C GLY A 426 10.02 -20.50 -21.81
N PRO A 427 8.99 -20.58 -20.96
CA PRO A 427 9.12 -20.73 -19.52
C PRO A 427 9.60 -22.12 -19.07
N SER A 428 9.52 -23.11 -19.95
CA SER A 428 9.93 -24.50 -19.71
C SER A 428 10.80 -25.00 -20.86
N PRO A 429 12.07 -24.57 -20.92
CA PRO A 429 12.96 -24.96 -22.01
C PRO A 429 13.15 -26.47 -22.13
N ASP A 430 13.12 -26.99 -23.36
CA ASP A 430 13.44 -28.39 -23.60
C ASP A 430 14.93 -28.66 -23.31
N LYS A 431 15.20 -29.71 -22.55
CA LYS A 431 16.53 -30.06 -22.09
C LYS A 431 17.46 -30.53 -23.22
N TYR A 432 16.93 -30.96 -24.36
CA TYR A 432 17.64 -31.52 -25.50
C TYR A 432 17.84 -30.53 -26.65
N THR A 433 17.22 -29.34 -26.55
CA THR A 433 17.31 -28.29 -27.56
C THR A 433 18.42 -27.30 -27.21
N ASP A 434 19.33 -27.05 -28.15
CA ASP A 434 20.32 -25.97 -28.06
C ASP A 434 19.69 -24.66 -28.61
N TYR A 435 19.37 -23.74 -27.73
CA TYR A 435 18.68 -22.48 -28.07
C TYR A 435 19.65 -21.38 -28.56
N TYR A 436 20.96 -21.51 -28.31
CA TYR A 436 22.02 -20.56 -28.66
C TYR A 436 21.69 -19.12 -28.16
N VAL A 437 21.16 -18.99 -26.94
CA VAL A 437 20.73 -17.70 -26.39
C VAL A 437 21.84 -16.67 -26.29
N HIS A 438 23.10 -17.11 -26.03
CA HIS A 438 24.28 -16.26 -25.96
C HIS A 438 24.73 -15.71 -27.33
N GLU A 439 24.33 -16.35 -28.44
CA GLU A 439 24.55 -15.82 -29.79
C GLU A 439 23.43 -14.85 -30.20
N LYS A 440 22.21 -15.10 -29.73
CA LYS A 440 21.03 -14.26 -30.02
C LYS A 440 20.99 -13.00 -29.16
N ILE A 441 21.61 -13.04 -27.98
CA ILE A 441 21.75 -11.91 -27.06
C ILE A 441 23.26 -11.76 -26.79
N PRO A 442 23.98 -11.00 -27.64
CA PRO A 442 25.46 -10.95 -27.59
C PRO A 442 26.04 -10.47 -26.27
N GLU A 443 25.34 -9.53 -25.57
CA GLU A 443 25.76 -8.96 -24.29
C GLU A 443 25.48 -9.88 -23.08
N LEU A 444 24.72 -10.98 -23.25
CA LEU A 444 24.21 -11.81 -22.15
C LEU A 444 25.30 -12.33 -21.22
N THR A 445 26.39 -12.87 -21.80
CA THR A 445 27.44 -13.49 -21.04
C THR A 445 28.26 -12.48 -20.25
N ASP A 446 28.58 -11.36 -20.88
CA ASP A 446 29.36 -10.27 -20.27
C ASP A 446 28.56 -9.60 -19.14
N SER A 447 27.24 -9.40 -19.35
CA SER A 447 26.33 -8.88 -18.32
C SER A 447 26.20 -9.82 -17.14
N PHE A 448 26.07 -11.13 -17.37
CA PHE A 448 26.01 -12.10 -16.28
C PHE A 448 27.33 -12.15 -15.49
N GLU A 449 28.49 -11.99 -16.14
CA GLU A 449 29.79 -11.91 -15.47
C GLU A 449 29.87 -10.65 -14.59
N ARG A 450 29.49 -9.49 -15.13
CA ARG A 450 29.46 -8.21 -14.41
C ARG A 450 28.47 -8.24 -13.22
N ILE A 451 27.24 -8.70 -13.44
CA ILE A 451 26.24 -8.85 -12.37
C ILE A 451 26.72 -9.82 -11.30
N SER A 452 27.34 -10.96 -11.68
CA SER A 452 27.91 -11.90 -10.71
C SER A 452 29.01 -11.28 -9.87
N ALA A 453 29.88 -10.47 -10.47
CA ALA A 453 30.93 -9.76 -9.74
C ALA A 453 30.34 -8.76 -8.74
N GLU A 454 29.32 -8.01 -9.16
CA GLU A 454 28.59 -7.05 -8.31
C GLU A 454 27.90 -7.76 -7.12
N LEU A 455 27.17 -8.85 -7.37
CA LEU A 455 26.54 -9.64 -6.32
C LEU A 455 27.56 -10.17 -5.29
N LYS A 456 28.76 -10.58 -5.73
CA LYS A 456 29.83 -11.01 -4.82
C LYS A 456 30.39 -9.87 -4.01
N ALA A 457 30.56 -8.68 -4.61
CA ALA A 457 31.01 -7.48 -3.89
C ALA A 457 30.00 -7.12 -2.79
N VAL A 458 28.74 -7.03 -3.15
CA VAL A 458 27.65 -6.77 -2.18
C VAL A 458 27.54 -7.85 -1.10
N GLN A 459 27.71 -9.13 -1.45
CA GLN A 459 27.78 -10.21 -0.44
C GLN A 459 28.86 -9.94 0.60
N ASN A 460 30.07 -9.54 0.16
CA ASN A 460 31.17 -9.22 1.06
C ASN A 460 30.87 -8.00 1.95
N ASP A 461 30.25 -6.97 1.39
CA ASP A 461 29.84 -5.80 2.14
C ASP A 461 28.82 -6.18 3.23
N ILE A 462 27.78 -6.96 2.89
CA ILE A 462 26.78 -7.46 3.85
C ILE A 462 27.42 -8.29 4.96
N GLU A 463 28.35 -9.23 4.61
CA GLU A 463 29.07 -10.05 5.60
C GLU A 463 29.94 -9.18 6.52
N SER A 464 30.54 -8.10 6.00
CA SER A 464 31.30 -7.14 6.79
C SER A 464 30.43 -6.35 7.74
N LEU A 465 29.29 -5.81 7.25
CA LEU A 465 28.36 -4.99 8.04
C LEU A 465 27.66 -5.81 9.15
N SER A 466 27.24 -7.02 8.84
CA SER A 466 26.57 -7.91 9.81
C SER A 466 27.55 -8.56 10.80
N GLY A 467 28.82 -8.69 10.44
CA GLY A 467 29.85 -9.40 11.20
C GLY A 467 29.69 -10.92 11.19
N SER A 468 28.81 -11.46 10.33
CA SER A 468 28.53 -12.90 10.26
C SER A 468 28.16 -13.33 8.83
N LYS A 469 28.39 -14.64 8.53
CA LYS A 469 27.90 -15.26 7.30
C LYS A 469 26.47 -15.73 7.52
N GLY A 470 25.51 -14.82 7.33
CA GLY A 470 24.09 -15.10 7.48
C GLY A 470 23.46 -15.82 6.27
N SER A 471 22.21 -16.28 6.45
CA SER A 471 21.38 -16.86 5.37
C SER A 471 21.12 -15.85 4.25
N GLU A 472 21.10 -14.59 4.59
CA GLU A 472 20.77 -13.44 3.74
C GLU A 472 21.91 -13.18 2.75
N ALA A 473 23.13 -13.04 3.23
CA ALA A 473 24.33 -12.94 2.38
C ALA A 473 24.49 -14.18 1.47
N ALA A 474 24.09 -15.36 1.96
CA ALA A 474 24.11 -16.57 1.17
C ALA A 474 23.10 -16.56 0.00
N ALA A 475 21.96 -15.90 0.12
CA ALA A 475 20.99 -15.76 -0.98
C ALA A 475 21.60 -14.98 -2.16
N VAL A 476 22.28 -13.87 -1.88
CA VAL A 476 23.00 -13.07 -2.87
C VAL A 476 24.15 -13.88 -3.51
N GLY A 477 24.98 -14.53 -2.69
CA GLY A 477 26.06 -15.37 -3.18
C GLY A 477 25.61 -16.58 -4.00
N ASN A 478 24.49 -17.20 -3.66
CA ASN A 478 23.91 -18.32 -4.43
C ASN A 478 23.48 -17.85 -5.83
N LEU A 479 22.89 -16.67 -5.97
CA LEU A 479 22.53 -16.10 -7.26
C LEU A 479 23.80 -15.86 -8.11
N ALA A 480 24.84 -15.28 -7.53
CA ALA A 480 26.13 -15.10 -8.20
C ALA A 480 26.73 -16.43 -8.72
N VAL A 481 26.70 -17.50 -7.90
CA VAL A 481 27.17 -18.84 -8.30
C VAL A 481 26.33 -19.40 -9.46
N ILE A 482 25.03 -19.12 -9.53
CA ILE A 482 24.19 -19.54 -10.67
C ILE A 482 24.66 -18.83 -11.95
N LEU A 483 24.91 -17.52 -11.88
CA LEU A 483 25.40 -16.73 -13.02
C LEU A 483 26.79 -17.20 -13.47
N ASP A 484 27.72 -17.51 -12.56
CA ASP A 484 29.02 -18.10 -12.89
C ASP A 484 28.88 -19.43 -13.66
N LYS A 485 27.90 -20.27 -13.31
CA LYS A 485 27.61 -21.50 -14.06
C LYS A 485 27.09 -21.21 -15.46
N CYS A 486 26.30 -20.12 -15.60
CA CYS A 486 25.79 -19.69 -16.89
C CYS A 486 26.93 -19.19 -17.80
N THR A 487 27.82 -18.34 -17.30
CA THR A 487 28.97 -17.82 -18.05
C THR A 487 29.98 -18.91 -18.42
N ALA A 488 30.23 -19.84 -17.50
CA ALA A 488 31.10 -21.00 -17.75
C ALA A 488 30.56 -21.97 -18.82
N LYS A 489 29.24 -22.05 -19.01
CA LYS A 489 28.55 -22.92 -19.95
C LYS A 489 27.37 -22.24 -20.63
N PRO A 490 27.59 -21.30 -21.57
CA PRO A 490 26.52 -20.49 -22.15
C PRO A 490 25.41 -21.29 -22.84
N LEU A 491 25.70 -22.43 -23.44
CA LEU A 491 24.66 -23.33 -24.01
C LEU A 491 23.69 -23.89 -22.97
N LYS A 492 24.07 -23.89 -21.68
CA LYS A 492 23.22 -24.39 -20.57
C LYS A 492 22.41 -23.32 -19.87
N ILE A 493 22.50 -22.04 -20.26
CA ILE A 493 21.72 -20.94 -19.67
C ILE A 493 20.24 -21.29 -19.56
N PRO A 494 19.56 -21.80 -20.61
CA PRO A 494 18.14 -22.17 -20.52
C PRO A 494 17.83 -23.17 -19.39
N SER A 495 18.75 -24.06 -19.08
CA SER A 495 18.54 -25.04 -17.99
C SER A 495 18.63 -24.44 -16.58
N TYR A 496 19.18 -23.23 -16.44
CA TYR A 496 19.28 -22.49 -15.18
C TYR A 496 18.18 -21.45 -15.01
N LEU A 497 17.29 -21.26 -16.01
CA LEU A 497 16.28 -20.20 -16.02
C LEU A 497 15.40 -20.19 -14.75
N SER A 498 14.93 -21.37 -14.33
CA SER A 498 14.15 -21.50 -13.07
C SER A 498 14.97 -21.16 -11.82
N GLN A 499 16.28 -21.44 -11.83
CA GLN A 499 17.15 -21.13 -10.69
C GLN A 499 17.44 -19.63 -10.63
N ILE A 500 17.62 -18.97 -11.78
CA ILE A 500 17.75 -17.50 -11.87
C ILE A 500 16.50 -16.85 -11.32
N LYS A 501 15.30 -17.25 -11.79
CA LYS A 501 14.02 -16.76 -11.29
C LYS A 501 13.90 -16.87 -9.77
N ASN A 502 14.19 -18.05 -9.21
CA ASN A 502 14.11 -18.27 -7.76
C ASN A 502 15.16 -17.46 -7.00
N GLY A 503 16.36 -17.29 -7.59
CA GLY A 503 17.41 -16.45 -7.02
C GLY A 503 17.02 -14.99 -6.95
N ILE A 504 16.48 -14.42 -8.03
CA ILE A 504 15.90 -13.08 -8.07
C ILE A 504 14.86 -12.93 -6.96
N ALA A 505 13.90 -13.86 -6.86
CA ALA A 505 12.86 -13.82 -5.84
C ALA A 505 13.41 -13.81 -4.41
N SER A 506 14.45 -14.60 -4.14
CA SER A 506 15.07 -14.67 -2.81
C SER A 506 15.83 -13.39 -2.44
N VAL A 507 16.56 -12.80 -3.40
CA VAL A 507 17.30 -11.55 -3.19
C VAL A 507 16.33 -10.39 -2.99
N SER A 508 15.26 -10.30 -3.79
CA SER A 508 14.25 -9.25 -3.65
C SER A 508 13.50 -9.32 -2.32
N ALA A 509 13.17 -10.54 -1.84
CA ALA A 509 12.58 -10.69 -0.52
C ALA A 509 13.50 -10.17 0.59
N TRP A 510 14.80 -10.46 0.48
CA TRP A 510 15.78 -9.95 1.43
C TRP A 510 15.95 -8.42 1.35
N MET A 511 16.03 -7.83 0.15
CA MET A 511 16.10 -6.38 -0.04
C MET A 511 14.91 -5.67 0.63
N ARG A 512 13.69 -6.19 0.43
CA ARG A 512 12.49 -5.67 1.11
C ARG A 512 12.65 -5.67 2.62
N ASP A 513 13.07 -6.80 3.20
CA ASP A 513 13.19 -6.94 4.65
C ASP A 513 14.27 -6.00 5.22
N CYS A 514 15.36 -5.74 4.50
CA CYS A 514 16.44 -4.85 4.93
C CYS A 514 16.15 -3.35 4.73
N ARG A 515 15.22 -2.96 3.83
CA ARG A 515 14.73 -1.57 3.76
C ARG A 515 13.97 -1.18 5.01
N GLU A 516 13.30 -2.13 5.64
CA GLU A 516 12.62 -1.90 6.89
C GLU A 516 13.65 -1.79 8.03
N GLN A 517 13.45 -0.81 8.91
CA GLN A 517 14.32 -0.51 10.04
C GLN A 517 13.56 -0.66 11.37
N PRO A 518 13.01 -1.87 11.70
CA PRO A 518 12.17 -2.06 12.88
C PRO A 518 12.95 -1.83 14.16
N LEU A 519 12.36 -1.08 15.09
CA LEU A 519 12.92 -0.85 16.42
C LEU A 519 11.80 -0.65 17.44
N GLU A 520 11.92 -1.29 18.59
CA GLU A 520 11.06 -1.11 19.74
C GLU A 520 11.87 -0.49 20.88
N VAL A 521 11.40 0.63 21.44
CA VAL A 521 12.08 1.38 22.51
C VAL A 521 11.27 1.30 23.79
N ASP A 522 11.93 0.90 24.90
CA ASP A 522 11.40 0.88 26.26
C ASP A 522 11.64 2.24 26.92
N TYR A 523 12.92 2.69 27.00
CA TYR A 523 13.26 3.99 27.55
C TYR A 523 14.55 4.54 27.00
N ILE A 524 14.76 5.84 27.22
CA ILE A 524 16.01 6.55 26.93
C ILE A 524 16.60 7.00 28.27
N GLU A 525 17.82 6.56 28.56
CA GLU A 525 18.56 6.88 29.79
C GLU A 525 19.66 7.90 29.49
N PHE A 526 19.65 8.99 30.24
CA PHE A 526 20.70 10.00 30.25
C PHE A 526 21.56 9.84 31.48
N ILE A 527 22.83 9.60 31.28
CA ILE A 527 23.79 9.47 32.39
C ILE A 527 24.89 10.56 32.28
N PRO A 528 25.37 11.12 33.40
CA PRO A 528 26.50 12.05 33.36
C PRO A 528 27.71 11.41 32.71
N ALA A 529 28.54 12.23 32.04
CA ALA A 529 29.77 11.77 31.42
C ALA A 529 30.66 10.97 32.40
N GLY A 530 31.02 9.74 31.99
CA GLY A 530 31.76 8.77 32.79
C GLY A 530 30.89 7.83 33.63
N GLY A 531 29.55 7.98 33.62
CA GLY A 531 28.62 7.10 34.30
C GLY A 531 28.46 5.73 33.63
N LYS A 532 27.62 4.87 34.20
CA LYS A 532 27.26 3.53 33.69
C LYS A 532 25.75 3.43 33.52
N PHE A 533 25.30 2.88 32.40
CA PHE A 533 23.88 2.61 32.13
C PHE A 533 23.34 1.51 33.04
N THR A 534 22.03 1.52 33.28
CA THR A 534 21.32 0.48 33.96
C THR A 534 21.48 -0.87 33.27
N SER A 535 21.84 -1.93 34.00
CA SER A 535 22.03 -3.27 33.43
C SER A 535 20.68 -3.89 33.02
N CYS A 536 20.61 -4.43 31.81
CA CYS A 536 19.47 -5.17 31.28
C CYS A 536 19.61 -6.69 31.45
N GLU A 537 20.59 -7.16 32.22
CA GLU A 537 20.80 -8.60 32.44
C GLU A 537 19.62 -9.26 33.16
N GLU A 538 19.18 -10.39 32.61
CA GLU A 538 18.09 -11.16 33.17
C GLU A 538 18.51 -11.79 34.53
N LYS A 539 17.69 -11.54 35.57
CA LYS A 539 17.92 -12.11 36.92
C LYS A 539 16.91 -13.21 37.19
N PHE A 540 17.37 -14.40 37.53
CA PHE A 540 16.52 -15.60 37.73
C PHE A 540 15.33 -15.39 38.69
N LEU A 541 15.54 -14.75 39.85
CA LEU A 541 14.48 -14.60 40.85
C LEU A 541 13.34 -13.65 40.38
N PRO A 542 13.61 -12.46 39.80
CA PRO A 542 12.57 -11.62 39.22
C PRO A 542 11.84 -12.29 38.03
N ALA A 543 12.58 -12.99 37.15
CA ALA A 543 12.01 -13.74 36.02
C ALA A 543 11.06 -14.84 36.48
N ALA A 544 11.48 -15.64 37.47
CA ALA A 544 10.64 -16.69 38.06
C ALA A 544 9.38 -16.13 38.74
N LYS A 545 9.50 -15.02 39.48
CA LYS A 545 8.35 -14.34 40.10
C LYS A 545 7.36 -13.81 39.05
N PHE A 546 7.87 -13.22 37.98
CA PHE A 546 7.06 -12.73 36.86
C PHE A 546 6.36 -13.89 36.16
N GLY A 547 7.08 -14.99 35.82
CA GLY A 547 6.51 -16.17 35.19
C GLY A 547 5.43 -16.86 36.03
N ILE A 548 5.59 -16.93 37.36
CA ILE A 548 4.55 -17.46 38.28
C ILE A 548 3.31 -16.57 38.26
N LYS A 549 3.48 -15.23 38.27
CA LYS A 549 2.35 -14.30 38.19
C LYS A 549 1.62 -14.42 36.85
N ALA A 550 2.37 -14.51 35.72
CA ALA A 550 1.80 -14.73 34.42
C ALA A 550 1.00 -16.04 34.33
N PHE A 551 1.58 -17.12 34.85
CA PHE A 551 0.92 -18.44 34.90
C PHE A 551 -0.35 -18.42 35.72
N ILE A 552 -0.34 -17.83 36.91
CA ILE A 552 -1.54 -17.72 37.75
C ILE A 552 -2.57 -16.82 37.06
N GLY A 553 -2.15 -15.68 36.49
CA GLY A 553 -3.03 -14.74 35.77
C GLY A 553 -3.75 -15.39 34.58
N SER A 554 -3.09 -16.28 33.84
CA SER A 554 -3.68 -16.96 32.67
C SER A 554 -4.92 -17.82 32.99
N PHE A 555 -5.14 -18.19 34.27
CA PHE A 555 -6.35 -18.90 34.67
C PHE A 555 -7.55 -17.98 34.91
N PHE A 556 -7.31 -16.67 35.04
CA PHE A 556 -8.34 -15.67 35.33
C PHE A 556 -8.64 -14.76 34.16
N GLU A 557 -7.82 -14.82 33.11
CA GLU A 557 -8.01 -14.04 31.87
C GLU A 557 -8.77 -14.88 30.84
N ASP A 558 -9.88 -14.34 30.33
CA ASP A 558 -10.60 -14.94 29.18
C ASP A 558 -10.02 -14.39 27.87
N TYR A 559 -9.28 -15.22 27.16
CA TYR A 559 -8.65 -14.85 25.88
C TYR A 559 -9.61 -14.84 24.67
N THR A 560 -10.85 -15.34 24.83
CA THR A 560 -11.84 -15.40 23.74
C THR A 560 -12.74 -14.17 23.73
N THR A 561 -13.04 -13.63 24.89
CA THR A 561 -13.80 -12.38 25.04
C THR A 561 -12.81 -11.23 25.04
N LEU A 562 -12.77 -10.46 23.95
CA LEU A 562 -11.93 -9.28 23.87
C LEU A 562 -12.40 -8.17 24.81
N SER A 563 -13.71 -8.08 25.08
CA SER A 563 -14.32 -7.09 25.95
C SER A 563 -15.17 -7.74 27.05
N ASP A 564 -14.86 -7.43 28.34
CA ASP A 564 -15.65 -7.92 29.49
C ASP A 564 -16.79 -6.99 29.91
N VAL A 565 -17.25 -6.14 29.04
CA VAL A 565 -18.44 -5.32 29.32
C VAL A 565 -19.63 -6.27 29.46
N THR A 566 -19.83 -6.76 30.68
CA THR A 566 -20.97 -7.61 31.05
C THR A 566 -22.06 -6.74 31.64
N GLY A 567 -23.12 -6.55 30.88
CA GLY A 567 -24.35 -5.89 31.34
C GLY A 567 -25.52 -6.39 30.52
N GLU A 568 -26.70 -6.46 31.08
CA GLU A 568 -27.90 -6.84 30.33
C GLU A 568 -28.23 -5.87 29.18
N ASP A 569 -27.62 -4.68 29.16
CA ASP A 569 -27.81 -3.63 28.15
C ASP A 569 -26.60 -3.46 27.21
N ALA A 570 -25.54 -4.25 27.35
CA ALA A 570 -24.38 -4.21 26.49
C ALA A 570 -24.71 -4.81 25.10
N ILE A 571 -24.29 -4.12 24.03
CA ILE A 571 -24.40 -4.63 22.66
C ILE A 571 -23.32 -5.72 22.46
N ASN A 572 -23.75 -6.94 22.15
CA ASN A 572 -22.86 -8.05 21.86
C ASN A 572 -22.48 -8.03 20.37
N VAL A 573 -21.26 -7.63 20.06
CA VAL A 573 -20.73 -7.53 18.70
C VAL A 573 -19.79 -8.69 18.40
N TRP A 574 -20.03 -9.39 17.31
CA TRP A 574 -19.13 -10.43 16.80
C TRP A 574 -18.34 -9.92 15.61
N VAL A 575 -17.03 -10.18 15.64
CA VAL A 575 -16.12 -9.87 14.54
C VAL A 575 -15.44 -11.15 14.05
N SER A 576 -15.37 -11.31 12.72
CA SER A 576 -14.72 -12.47 12.07
C SER A 576 -13.44 -12.01 11.36
N LEU A 577 -12.43 -11.68 12.15
CA LEU A 577 -11.17 -11.09 11.71
C LEU A 577 -9.97 -11.82 12.33
N GLY A 578 -8.76 -11.40 11.93
CA GLY A 578 -7.56 -11.73 12.70
C GLY A 578 -7.59 -11.07 14.09
N ARG A 579 -6.85 -11.65 15.06
CA ARG A 579 -6.88 -11.17 16.44
C ARG A 579 -6.44 -9.70 16.58
N ASP A 580 -5.37 -9.32 15.86
CA ASP A 580 -4.83 -7.96 15.92
C ASP A 580 -5.82 -6.94 15.33
N GLN A 581 -6.52 -7.32 14.25
CA GLN A 581 -7.57 -6.51 13.65
C GLN A 581 -8.79 -6.35 14.57
N ALA A 582 -9.22 -7.44 15.21
CA ALA A 582 -10.32 -7.41 16.18
C ALA A 582 -9.95 -6.59 17.43
N GLN A 583 -8.68 -6.59 17.84
CA GLN A 583 -8.16 -5.75 18.91
C GLN A 583 -8.25 -4.27 18.55
N ALA A 584 -7.92 -3.90 17.31
CA ALA A 584 -8.08 -2.53 16.83
C ALA A 584 -9.55 -2.06 16.89
N VAL A 585 -10.50 -2.90 16.44
CA VAL A 585 -11.95 -2.61 16.55
C VAL A 585 -12.36 -2.40 18.01
N LYS A 586 -11.88 -3.26 18.93
CA LYS A 586 -12.16 -3.14 20.36
C LYS A 586 -11.65 -1.82 20.91
N GLU A 587 -10.39 -1.50 20.68
CA GLU A 587 -9.74 -0.28 21.22
C GLU A 587 -10.47 0.98 20.72
N MET A 588 -10.80 1.05 19.44
CA MET A 588 -11.58 2.17 18.90
C MET A 588 -12.97 2.26 19.50
N THR A 589 -13.64 1.12 19.68
CA THR A 589 -14.95 1.07 20.35
C THR A 589 -14.89 1.58 21.80
N GLU A 590 -13.91 1.16 22.57
CA GLU A 590 -13.75 1.54 23.98
C GLU A 590 -13.27 2.98 24.12
N ASN A 591 -12.38 3.46 23.24
CA ASN A 591 -11.76 4.78 23.33
C ASN A 591 -12.65 5.91 22.81
N ARG A 592 -13.48 5.63 21.81
CA ARG A 592 -14.35 6.66 21.17
C ARG A 592 -15.81 6.37 21.39
N PHE A 593 -16.38 5.34 20.76
CA PHE A 593 -17.82 5.11 20.78
C PHE A 593 -18.42 5.03 22.19
N MET A 594 -17.80 4.22 23.08
CA MET A 594 -18.31 4.05 24.45
C MET A 594 -18.14 5.32 25.29
N GLN A 595 -17.07 6.08 25.05
CA GLN A 595 -16.83 7.34 25.77
C GLN A 595 -17.79 8.44 25.35
N GLU A 596 -18.05 8.56 24.05
CA GLU A 596 -18.89 9.60 23.49
C GLU A 596 -20.38 9.34 23.72
N THR A 597 -20.80 8.08 23.65
CA THR A 597 -22.22 7.70 23.68
C THR A 597 -22.70 7.16 25.04
N GLY A 598 -21.77 6.68 25.88
CA GLY A 598 -22.10 5.95 27.10
C GLY A 598 -22.75 4.58 26.87
N ILE A 599 -22.81 4.10 25.61
CA ILE A 599 -23.43 2.82 25.27
C ILE A 599 -22.40 1.70 25.46
N PRO A 600 -22.64 0.72 26.34
CA PRO A 600 -21.71 -0.38 26.55
C PRO A 600 -21.72 -1.35 25.36
N VAL A 601 -20.52 -1.73 24.89
CA VAL A 601 -20.34 -2.66 23.76
C VAL A 601 -19.34 -3.75 24.15
N SER A 602 -19.67 -5.00 23.84
CA SER A 602 -18.79 -6.16 24.03
C SER A 602 -18.35 -6.71 22.68
N ILE A 603 -17.06 -6.60 22.37
CA ILE A 603 -16.46 -7.13 21.12
C ILE A 603 -15.98 -8.56 21.36
N ASN A 604 -16.43 -9.48 20.52
CA ASN A 604 -16.11 -10.89 20.59
C ASN A 604 -15.52 -11.39 19.26
N LEU A 605 -14.35 -12.01 19.33
CA LEU A 605 -13.71 -12.63 18.17
C LEU A 605 -14.31 -14.02 17.93
N VAL A 606 -14.94 -14.22 16.76
CA VAL A 606 -15.61 -15.48 16.40
C VAL A 606 -15.21 -15.89 15.00
N THR A 607 -14.61 -17.06 14.85
CA THR A 607 -14.09 -17.56 13.56
C THR A 607 -15.13 -18.28 12.69
N GLY A 608 -16.40 -18.27 13.07
CA GLY A 608 -17.48 -18.91 12.30
C GLY A 608 -18.68 -19.28 13.19
N GLY A 609 -19.68 -19.92 12.58
CA GLY A 609 -20.86 -20.43 13.31
C GLY A 609 -21.91 -19.36 13.68
N VAL A 610 -21.87 -18.19 13.05
CA VAL A 610 -22.84 -17.09 13.29
C VAL A 610 -24.28 -17.55 13.05
N VAL A 611 -24.52 -18.31 11.98
CA VAL A 611 -25.84 -18.80 11.59
C VAL A 611 -26.34 -19.81 12.63
N GLU A 612 -25.53 -20.80 12.96
CA GLU A 612 -25.86 -21.86 13.91
C GLU A 612 -26.12 -21.31 15.32
N ALA A 613 -25.26 -20.40 15.78
CA ALA A 613 -25.41 -19.74 17.06
C ALA A 613 -26.68 -18.87 17.10
N THR A 614 -27.00 -18.16 16.02
CA THR A 614 -28.21 -17.34 15.93
C THR A 614 -29.46 -18.20 15.96
N LEU A 615 -29.50 -19.31 15.23
CA LEU A 615 -30.61 -20.26 15.24
C LEU A 615 -30.77 -20.94 16.62
N ALA A 616 -29.68 -21.15 17.35
CA ALA A 616 -29.68 -21.65 18.72
C ALA A 616 -30.01 -20.55 19.78
N GLY A 617 -30.31 -19.32 19.38
CA GLY A 617 -30.62 -18.19 20.27
C GLY A 617 -29.42 -17.59 21.00
N LYS A 618 -28.20 -17.97 20.64
CA LYS A 618 -26.92 -17.51 21.24
C LYS A 618 -26.09 -16.61 20.31
N GLY A 619 -26.63 -16.18 19.17
CA GLY A 619 -25.93 -15.32 18.23
C GLY A 619 -25.70 -13.89 18.75
N PRO A 620 -25.02 -13.01 18.02
CA PRO A 620 -24.70 -11.63 18.39
C PRO A 620 -25.90 -10.70 18.27
N ASP A 621 -25.75 -9.46 18.76
CA ASP A 621 -26.68 -8.36 18.48
C ASP A 621 -26.29 -7.65 17.17
N VAL A 622 -24.97 -7.53 16.94
CA VAL A 622 -24.39 -7.00 15.71
C VAL A 622 -23.28 -7.94 15.23
N ALA A 623 -23.16 -8.18 13.93
CA ALA A 623 -21.98 -8.81 13.36
C ALA A 623 -21.30 -7.83 12.39
N LEU A 624 -19.99 -7.68 12.53
CA LEU A 624 -19.14 -6.91 11.63
C LEU A 624 -18.38 -7.85 10.69
N PHE A 625 -18.07 -7.37 9.48
CA PHE A 625 -17.35 -8.09 8.44
C PHE A 625 -18.06 -9.38 7.99
N LEU A 626 -19.39 -9.35 8.00
CA LEU A 626 -20.21 -10.44 7.49
C LEU A 626 -20.42 -10.22 5.99
N GLY A 627 -19.81 -11.07 5.17
CA GLY A 627 -19.84 -10.95 3.70
C GLY A 627 -20.61 -12.06 3.00
N GLY A 628 -20.57 -12.00 1.68
CA GLY A 628 -21.16 -13.01 0.82
C GLY A 628 -22.69 -13.02 0.89
N GLU A 629 -23.23 -14.22 0.85
CA GLU A 629 -24.67 -14.46 0.86
C GLU A 629 -25.30 -14.40 2.26
N PHE A 630 -24.47 -14.27 3.31
CA PHE A 630 -24.96 -14.36 4.70
C PHE A 630 -26.00 -13.30 5.06
N PRO A 631 -25.80 -11.98 4.73
CA PRO A 631 -26.79 -10.97 5.06
C PRO A 631 -28.19 -11.30 4.50
N VAL A 632 -28.27 -11.64 3.20
CA VAL A 632 -29.54 -11.95 2.53
C VAL A 632 -30.13 -13.27 3.04
N ASN A 633 -29.32 -14.29 3.26
CA ASN A 633 -29.79 -15.57 3.79
C ASN A 633 -30.34 -15.47 5.21
N LEU A 634 -29.77 -14.62 6.06
CA LEU A 634 -30.29 -14.33 7.41
C LEU A 634 -31.54 -13.43 7.34
N ALA A 635 -31.57 -12.44 6.46
CA ALA A 635 -32.71 -11.58 6.22
C ALA A 635 -33.93 -12.39 5.73
N ALA A 636 -33.72 -13.31 4.77
CA ALA A 636 -34.76 -14.19 4.25
C ALA A 636 -35.41 -15.07 5.33
N ARG A 637 -34.70 -15.38 6.42
CA ARG A 637 -35.20 -16.11 7.59
C ARG A 637 -35.76 -15.19 8.69
N GLY A 638 -35.84 -13.86 8.45
CA GLY A 638 -36.35 -12.88 9.41
C GLY A 638 -35.44 -12.65 10.61
N LEU A 639 -34.16 -13.00 10.53
CA LEU A 639 -33.20 -12.90 11.64
C LEU A 639 -32.54 -11.54 11.76
N LEU A 640 -32.56 -10.71 10.71
CA LEU A 640 -31.95 -9.38 10.69
C LEU A 640 -32.98 -8.27 10.77
N ALA A 641 -32.58 -7.15 11.35
CA ALA A 641 -33.32 -5.91 11.34
C ALA A 641 -33.19 -5.21 9.98
N ASP A 642 -34.28 -4.66 9.50
CA ASP A 642 -34.29 -3.81 8.31
C ASP A 642 -33.78 -2.41 8.72
N VAL A 643 -32.57 -2.06 8.27
CA VAL A 643 -31.93 -0.79 8.62
C VAL A 643 -32.53 0.40 7.86
N SER A 644 -33.27 0.18 6.79
CA SER A 644 -33.99 1.24 6.06
C SER A 644 -35.09 1.92 6.88
N GLN A 645 -35.48 1.32 8.01
CA GLN A 645 -36.49 1.86 8.92
C GLN A 645 -35.98 2.96 9.87
N PHE A 646 -34.66 3.12 9.98
CA PHE A 646 -34.07 4.19 10.81
C PHE A 646 -34.19 5.55 10.12
N SER A 647 -34.46 6.59 10.91
CA SER A 647 -34.81 7.92 10.41
C SER A 647 -33.71 8.61 9.61
N ASP A 648 -32.46 8.31 9.93
CA ASP A 648 -31.23 8.87 9.32
C ASP A 648 -30.54 7.89 8.33
N TYR A 649 -31.25 6.82 7.94
CA TYR A 649 -30.74 5.85 6.97
C TYR A 649 -30.35 6.49 5.63
N SER A 650 -31.22 7.35 5.08
CA SER A 650 -31.02 7.97 3.77
C SER A 650 -29.79 8.90 3.72
N GLU A 651 -29.43 9.52 4.84
CA GLU A 651 -28.21 10.29 5.00
C GLU A 651 -26.99 9.35 5.15
N THR A 652 -27.13 8.30 5.96
CA THR A 652 -26.03 7.36 6.23
C THR A 652 -25.54 6.65 4.99
N VAL A 653 -26.41 6.27 4.07
CA VAL A 653 -26.02 5.49 2.86
C VAL A 653 -25.29 6.33 1.80
N GLN A 654 -25.32 7.66 1.89
CA GLN A 654 -24.57 8.53 0.98
C GLN A 654 -23.04 8.37 1.10
N ARG A 655 -22.57 7.74 2.17
CA ARG A 655 -21.15 7.39 2.40
C ARG A 655 -20.61 6.36 1.42
N PHE A 656 -21.50 5.66 0.74
CA PHE A 656 -21.16 4.53 -0.14
C PHE A 656 -21.58 4.87 -1.57
N GLY A 657 -20.88 4.36 -2.55
CA GLY A 657 -21.30 4.50 -3.95
C GLY A 657 -22.72 3.96 -4.18
N GLU A 658 -23.41 4.46 -5.19
CA GLU A 658 -24.83 4.23 -5.47
C GLU A 658 -25.23 2.73 -5.46
N SER A 659 -24.40 1.88 -6.07
CA SER A 659 -24.68 0.43 -6.16
C SER A 659 -24.29 -0.39 -4.90
N ALA A 660 -23.58 0.21 -3.94
CA ALA A 660 -22.97 -0.53 -2.81
C ALA A 660 -23.98 -1.22 -1.89
N MET A 661 -25.23 -0.74 -1.87
CA MET A 661 -26.30 -1.32 -1.04
C MET A 661 -27.00 -2.54 -1.67
N THR A 662 -26.80 -2.78 -2.96
CA THR A 662 -27.46 -3.87 -3.70
C THR A 662 -27.26 -5.24 -3.05
N PRO A 663 -26.04 -5.64 -2.63
CA PRO A 663 -25.81 -6.94 -1.98
C PRO A 663 -26.49 -7.12 -0.62
N TYR A 664 -26.94 -6.03 0.02
CA TYR A 664 -27.60 -6.03 1.33
C TYR A 664 -29.12 -5.84 1.23
N THR A 665 -29.64 -5.71 0.01
CA THR A 665 -31.06 -5.46 -0.24
C THR A 665 -31.82 -6.75 -0.52
N TYR A 666 -32.93 -6.95 0.16
CA TYR A 666 -33.80 -8.09 -0.03
C TYR A 666 -35.27 -7.72 0.23
N ASN A 667 -36.18 -8.04 -0.72
CA ASN A 667 -37.62 -7.77 -0.60
C ASN A 667 -37.96 -6.31 -0.26
N GLY A 668 -37.24 -5.36 -0.78
CA GLY A 668 -37.48 -3.93 -0.53
C GLY A 668 -36.99 -3.43 0.82
N GLY A 669 -36.42 -4.28 1.67
CA GLY A 669 -35.72 -3.92 2.91
C GLY A 669 -34.20 -3.97 2.72
N VAL A 670 -33.47 -3.29 3.60
CA VAL A 670 -31.99 -3.27 3.64
C VAL A 670 -31.50 -3.86 4.96
N TYR A 671 -30.59 -4.81 4.89
CA TYR A 671 -30.22 -5.66 6.04
C TYR A 671 -28.75 -5.59 6.42
N GLY A 672 -28.07 -4.51 6.06
CA GLY A 672 -26.69 -4.25 6.47
C GLY A 672 -26.15 -2.97 5.85
N LEU A 673 -24.98 -2.53 6.34
CA LEU A 673 -24.19 -1.45 5.73
C LEU A 673 -22.84 -2.04 5.31
N PRO A 674 -22.31 -1.66 4.13
CA PRO A 674 -20.98 -2.10 3.71
C PRO A 674 -19.89 -1.60 4.67
N ILE A 675 -18.89 -2.42 4.96
CA ILE A 675 -17.68 -2.06 5.70
C ILE A 675 -16.49 -2.07 4.75
N SER A 676 -16.32 -3.18 4.01
CA SER A 676 -15.28 -3.31 3.01
C SER A 676 -15.89 -3.48 1.62
N ARG A 677 -15.21 -2.94 0.61
CA ARG A 677 -15.60 -3.05 -0.79
C ARG A 677 -14.37 -3.04 -1.67
N SER A 678 -14.19 -4.08 -2.46
CA SER A 678 -13.09 -4.19 -3.40
C SER A 678 -13.61 -4.59 -4.77
N TRP A 679 -12.91 -4.20 -5.83
CA TRP A 679 -13.32 -4.38 -7.22
C TRP A 679 -12.15 -4.76 -8.12
N PRO A 680 -12.41 -5.33 -9.32
CA PRO A 680 -11.35 -5.69 -10.24
C PRO A 680 -10.74 -4.46 -10.90
N MET A 681 -9.43 -4.53 -11.11
CA MET A 681 -8.64 -3.60 -11.91
C MET A 681 -7.77 -4.40 -12.88
N MET A 682 -7.35 -3.79 -13.96
CA MET A 682 -6.35 -4.35 -14.87
C MET A 682 -4.97 -3.82 -14.49
N PHE A 683 -4.09 -4.72 -14.05
CA PHE A 683 -2.68 -4.43 -13.77
C PHE A 683 -1.85 -4.72 -15.01
N TYR A 684 -0.92 -3.83 -15.35
CA TYR A 684 -0.07 -3.99 -16.53
C TYR A 684 1.38 -3.57 -16.29
N ARG A 685 2.30 -4.27 -16.95
CA ARG A 685 3.76 -4.01 -16.88
C ARG A 685 4.12 -3.00 -17.97
N THR A 686 4.42 -1.78 -17.56
CA THR A 686 4.78 -0.69 -18.48
C THR A 686 6.04 -1.00 -19.27
N ASP A 687 7.08 -1.51 -18.62
CA ASP A 687 8.35 -1.90 -19.23
C ASP A 687 8.18 -3.02 -20.26
N VAL A 688 7.41 -4.06 -19.93
CA VAL A 688 7.22 -5.22 -20.83
C VAL A 688 6.38 -4.85 -22.04
N LEU A 689 5.30 -4.07 -21.84
CA LEU A 689 4.45 -3.64 -22.96
C LEU A 689 5.20 -2.68 -23.89
N SER A 690 5.98 -1.76 -23.33
CA SER A 690 6.86 -0.87 -24.11
C SER A 690 7.91 -1.65 -24.92
N GLU A 691 8.58 -2.68 -24.33
CA GLU A 691 9.50 -3.58 -25.04
C GLU A 691 8.83 -4.26 -26.26
N LEU A 692 7.53 -4.50 -26.22
CA LEU A 692 6.75 -5.08 -27.30
C LEU A 692 6.19 -4.05 -28.30
N GLY A 693 6.45 -2.75 -28.07
CA GLY A 693 5.93 -1.65 -28.89
C GLY A 693 4.45 -1.37 -28.64
N ILE A 694 3.93 -1.73 -27.47
CA ILE A 694 2.55 -1.44 -27.04
C ILE A 694 2.60 -0.19 -26.16
N ASN A 695 1.99 0.89 -26.63
CA ASN A 695 2.09 2.22 -26.02
C ASN A 695 0.91 2.58 -25.09
N SER A 696 -0.08 1.72 -24.95
CA SER A 696 -1.20 1.88 -24.01
C SER A 696 -1.73 0.52 -23.56
N PRO A 697 -2.27 0.41 -22.35
CA PRO A 697 -3.05 -0.77 -21.97
C PRO A 697 -4.32 -0.85 -22.85
N PRO A 698 -4.89 -2.05 -23.04
CA PRO A 698 -6.11 -2.20 -23.84
C PRO A 698 -7.32 -1.58 -23.13
N GLU A 699 -8.02 -0.70 -23.79
CA GLU A 699 -9.25 -0.09 -23.29
C GLU A 699 -10.43 -1.07 -23.40
N THR A 700 -10.43 -1.92 -24.43
CA THR A 700 -11.49 -2.88 -24.70
C THR A 700 -11.00 -4.33 -24.70
N TRP A 701 -11.95 -5.28 -24.54
CA TRP A 701 -11.66 -6.72 -24.70
C TRP A 701 -11.18 -7.05 -26.12
N SER A 702 -11.66 -6.33 -27.12
CA SER A 702 -11.21 -6.51 -28.53
C SER A 702 -9.74 -6.14 -28.67
N GLU A 703 -9.33 -4.99 -28.14
CA GLU A 703 -7.92 -4.58 -28.14
C GLU A 703 -7.03 -5.54 -27.36
N LEU A 704 -7.51 -6.04 -26.20
CA LEU A 704 -6.79 -7.07 -25.45
C LEU A 704 -6.55 -8.32 -26.32
N ILE A 705 -7.55 -8.75 -27.08
CA ILE A 705 -7.43 -9.90 -28.00
C ILE A 705 -6.46 -9.59 -29.12
N ASP A 706 -6.49 -8.38 -29.68
CA ASP A 706 -5.59 -7.94 -30.75
C ASP A 706 -4.13 -7.86 -30.31
N MET A 707 -3.85 -7.68 -29.02
CA MET A 707 -2.49 -7.74 -28.45
C MET A 707 -1.96 -9.18 -28.27
N LEU A 708 -2.85 -10.18 -28.15
CA LEU A 708 -2.45 -11.56 -27.85
C LEU A 708 -1.40 -12.15 -28.81
N PRO A 709 -1.45 -11.93 -30.14
CA PRO A 709 -0.42 -12.45 -31.04
C PRO A 709 0.99 -11.92 -30.73
N ALA A 710 1.12 -10.66 -30.27
CA ALA A 710 2.40 -10.09 -29.86
C ALA A 710 2.88 -10.72 -28.56
N LEU A 711 2.00 -10.88 -27.57
CA LEU A 711 2.30 -11.51 -26.29
C LEU A 711 2.67 -12.99 -26.47
N GLN A 712 1.85 -13.78 -27.13
CA GLN A 712 2.03 -15.23 -27.28
C GLN A 712 3.24 -15.61 -28.13
N ARG A 713 3.61 -14.79 -29.13
CA ARG A 713 4.85 -14.96 -29.89
C ARG A 713 6.09 -14.94 -28.97
N ASN A 714 6.01 -14.19 -27.86
CA ASN A 714 7.05 -14.04 -26.87
C ASN A 714 6.84 -14.94 -25.65
N TYR A 715 6.00 -15.97 -25.74
CA TYR A 715 5.62 -16.88 -24.63
C TYR A 715 4.99 -16.17 -23.43
N MET A 716 4.36 -15.04 -23.66
CA MET A 716 3.63 -14.29 -22.66
C MET A 716 2.12 -14.56 -22.79
N SER A 717 1.36 -14.26 -21.75
CA SER A 717 -0.08 -14.43 -21.72
C SER A 717 -0.74 -13.36 -20.83
N VAL A 718 -2.07 -13.34 -20.83
CA VAL A 718 -2.88 -12.49 -19.95
C VAL A 718 -3.45 -13.33 -18.82
N GLY A 719 -3.47 -12.74 -17.62
CA GLY A 719 -4.00 -13.37 -16.42
C GLY A 719 -5.45 -12.96 -16.14
N LEU A 720 -6.37 -13.92 -16.23
CA LEU A 720 -7.75 -13.77 -15.75
C LEU A 720 -7.95 -14.71 -14.55
N VAL A 721 -8.35 -14.15 -13.41
CA VAL A 721 -8.59 -14.95 -12.20
C VAL A 721 -9.91 -15.69 -12.31
N LEU A 722 -9.87 -17.01 -12.15
CA LEU A 722 -11.07 -17.84 -12.05
C LEU A 722 -11.48 -18.03 -10.60
N PRO A 723 -12.72 -17.73 -10.23
CA PRO A 723 -13.19 -17.95 -8.87
C PRO A 723 -13.25 -19.43 -8.52
N PRO A 724 -13.01 -19.81 -7.26
CA PRO A 724 -13.31 -21.16 -6.77
C PRO A 724 -14.80 -21.50 -6.94
N ALA A 725 -15.10 -22.74 -7.25
CA ALA A 725 -16.45 -23.20 -7.57
C ALA A 725 -17.50 -23.04 -6.46
N ASN A 726 -17.07 -22.74 -5.25
CA ASN A 726 -17.92 -22.61 -4.06
C ASN A 726 -18.07 -21.15 -3.58
N ILE A 727 -17.52 -20.18 -4.30
CA ILE A 727 -17.65 -18.76 -3.98
C ILE A 727 -18.74 -18.14 -4.86
N SER A 728 -19.60 -17.32 -4.25
CA SER A 728 -20.69 -16.64 -4.96
C SER A 728 -20.15 -15.59 -5.93
N PRO A 729 -20.68 -15.47 -7.17
CA PRO A 729 -20.30 -14.42 -8.11
C PRO A 729 -20.55 -13.02 -7.57
N ALA A 730 -21.52 -12.88 -6.70
CA ALA A 730 -21.83 -11.58 -6.06
C ALA A 730 -20.81 -11.17 -4.98
N THR A 731 -19.86 -12.05 -4.66
CA THR A 731 -18.82 -11.80 -3.65
C THR A 731 -17.42 -11.97 -4.21
N GLU A 732 -17.31 -12.47 -5.44
CA GLU A 732 -16.04 -12.63 -6.14
C GLU A 732 -15.83 -11.47 -7.11
N THR A 733 -14.80 -10.71 -6.84
CA THR A 733 -14.34 -9.65 -7.73
C THR A 733 -13.47 -10.21 -8.84
N GLY A 734 -13.55 -9.64 -10.03
CA GLY A 734 -12.75 -10.08 -11.16
C GLY A 734 -13.32 -11.27 -11.94
N HIS A 735 -14.59 -11.62 -11.69
CA HIS A 735 -15.27 -12.67 -12.46
C HIS A 735 -15.59 -12.17 -13.87
N THR A 736 -14.81 -12.61 -14.86
CA THR A 736 -14.88 -12.10 -16.24
C THR A 736 -16.29 -12.24 -16.85
N PHE A 737 -16.99 -13.37 -16.62
CA PHE A 737 -18.36 -13.53 -17.10
C PHE A 737 -19.33 -12.48 -16.56
N ALA A 738 -19.18 -12.12 -15.26
CA ALA A 738 -20.00 -11.07 -14.67
C ALA A 738 -19.71 -9.71 -15.32
N MET A 739 -18.43 -9.37 -15.53
CA MET A 739 -18.04 -8.12 -16.21
C MET A 739 -18.65 -8.06 -17.61
N LEU A 740 -18.47 -9.10 -18.44
CA LEU A 740 -18.99 -9.14 -19.80
C LEU A 740 -20.52 -9.01 -19.87
N MET A 741 -21.26 -9.57 -18.91
CA MET A 741 -22.71 -9.38 -18.81
C MET A 741 -23.09 -7.95 -18.41
N LEU A 742 -22.48 -7.42 -17.35
CA LEU A 742 -22.77 -6.09 -16.84
C LEU A 742 -22.43 -5.00 -17.86
N GLN A 743 -21.32 -5.14 -18.59
CA GLN A 743 -20.89 -4.23 -19.66
C GLN A 743 -21.89 -4.21 -20.83
N LYS A 744 -22.57 -5.33 -21.12
CA LYS A 744 -23.68 -5.39 -22.09
C LYS A 744 -25.03 -4.96 -21.50
N GLY A 745 -25.04 -4.38 -20.30
CA GLY A 745 -26.24 -3.89 -19.62
C GLY A 745 -27.13 -5.00 -19.03
N MET A 746 -26.62 -6.22 -18.94
CA MET A 746 -27.37 -7.36 -18.39
C MET A 746 -26.98 -7.66 -16.94
N ASN A 747 -27.93 -8.12 -16.15
CA ASN A 747 -27.66 -8.65 -14.81
C ASN A 747 -27.95 -10.16 -14.77
N TYR A 748 -27.51 -10.85 -13.74
CA TYR A 748 -27.72 -12.30 -13.56
C TYR A 748 -29.18 -12.69 -13.43
N TYR A 749 -30.03 -11.77 -13.02
CA TYR A 749 -31.45 -12.01 -12.76
C TYR A 749 -32.34 -11.02 -13.52
N ASN A 750 -33.59 -11.41 -13.71
CA ASN A 750 -34.62 -10.49 -14.16
C ASN A 750 -34.92 -9.42 -13.08
N SER A 751 -35.67 -8.37 -13.45
CA SER A 751 -35.98 -7.23 -12.56
C SER A 751 -36.67 -7.65 -11.26
N ASP A 752 -37.42 -8.75 -11.27
CA ASP A 752 -38.18 -9.22 -10.11
C ASP A 752 -37.40 -10.22 -9.25
N LEU A 753 -36.15 -10.53 -9.62
CA LEU A 753 -35.29 -11.53 -8.98
C LEU A 753 -35.91 -12.94 -8.85
N THR A 754 -36.84 -13.27 -9.75
CA THR A 754 -37.60 -14.53 -9.74
C THR A 754 -37.06 -15.58 -10.70
N ALA A 755 -36.19 -15.15 -11.64
CA ALA A 755 -35.54 -15.99 -12.62
C ALA A 755 -34.17 -15.46 -13.01
N SER A 756 -33.32 -16.34 -13.50
CA SER A 756 -32.02 -15.95 -14.10
C SER A 756 -32.20 -15.38 -15.51
N SER A 757 -31.19 -14.63 -15.97
CA SER A 757 -31.13 -14.02 -17.31
C SER A 757 -30.21 -14.78 -18.27
N PHE A 758 -29.72 -15.98 -17.91
CA PHE A 758 -28.64 -16.64 -18.66
C PHE A 758 -29.05 -17.23 -20.00
N SER A 759 -30.37 -17.33 -20.30
CA SER A 759 -30.87 -17.71 -21.60
C SER A 759 -31.02 -16.56 -22.60
N SER A 760 -30.70 -15.30 -22.20
CA SER A 760 -30.68 -14.14 -23.09
C SER A 760 -29.55 -14.24 -24.12
N VAL A 761 -29.67 -13.48 -25.21
CA VAL A 761 -28.65 -13.45 -26.28
C VAL A 761 -27.34 -12.91 -25.73
N GLU A 762 -27.41 -11.83 -24.98
CA GLU A 762 -26.25 -11.12 -24.41
C GLU A 762 -25.53 -12.01 -23.37
N ALA A 763 -26.27 -12.78 -22.56
CA ALA A 763 -25.68 -13.70 -21.60
C ALA A 763 -24.98 -14.88 -22.29
N VAL A 764 -25.59 -15.42 -23.33
CA VAL A 764 -24.96 -16.48 -24.15
C VAL A 764 -23.70 -15.98 -24.82
N GLN A 765 -23.73 -14.78 -25.43
CA GLN A 765 -22.56 -14.16 -26.04
C GLN A 765 -21.45 -13.92 -24.99
N SER A 766 -21.79 -13.37 -23.83
CA SER A 766 -20.83 -13.15 -22.74
C SER A 766 -20.20 -14.45 -22.24
N PHE A 767 -20.97 -15.56 -22.22
CA PHE A 767 -20.46 -16.86 -21.82
C PHE A 767 -19.55 -17.47 -22.91
N GLU A 768 -19.91 -17.32 -24.18
CA GLU A 768 -19.08 -17.72 -25.33
C GLU A 768 -17.75 -16.93 -25.30
N GLU A 769 -17.78 -15.60 -25.16
CA GLU A 769 -16.58 -14.77 -25.06
C GLU A 769 -15.70 -15.19 -23.88
N TRP A 770 -16.28 -15.42 -22.71
CA TRP A 770 -15.53 -15.87 -21.54
C TRP A 770 -14.85 -17.23 -21.75
N THR A 771 -15.58 -18.23 -22.31
CA THR A 771 -15.01 -19.57 -22.57
C THR A 771 -13.99 -19.55 -23.70
N ASP A 772 -14.12 -18.63 -24.66
CA ASP A 772 -13.19 -18.44 -25.77
C ASP A 772 -11.80 -18.04 -25.32
N PHE A 773 -11.64 -17.29 -24.23
CA PHE A 773 -10.33 -16.99 -23.65
C PHE A 773 -9.52 -18.27 -23.37
N TYR A 774 -10.19 -19.36 -22.98
CA TYR A 774 -9.55 -20.63 -22.64
C TYR A 774 -9.48 -21.61 -23.80
N THR A 775 -10.52 -21.67 -24.65
CA THR A 775 -10.64 -22.64 -25.74
C THR A 775 -9.99 -22.16 -27.04
N LYS A 776 -10.03 -20.85 -27.33
CA LYS A 776 -9.49 -20.25 -28.57
C LYS A 776 -8.17 -19.50 -28.31
N TYR A 777 -8.07 -18.77 -27.20
CA TYR A 777 -6.93 -17.89 -26.93
C TYR A 777 -5.90 -18.49 -25.97
N SER A 778 -6.13 -19.73 -25.49
CA SER A 778 -5.19 -20.51 -24.68
C SER A 778 -4.82 -19.90 -23.33
N PHE A 779 -5.73 -19.18 -22.70
CA PHE A 779 -5.52 -18.67 -21.34
C PHE A 779 -5.44 -19.82 -20.33
N SER A 780 -4.65 -19.65 -19.29
CA SER A 780 -4.48 -20.66 -18.25
C SER A 780 -5.60 -20.59 -17.22
N GLN A 781 -6.22 -21.74 -16.90
CA GLN A 781 -7.24 -21.83 -15.85
C GLN A 781 -6.65 -21.73 -14.43
N SER A 782 -5.35 -22.01 -14.27
CA SER A 782 -4.66 -21.98 -12.98
C SER A 782 -3.23 -21.50 -13.16
N TYR A 783 -2.87 -20.47 -12.44
CA TYR A 783 -1.54 -19.89 -12.45
C TYR A 783 -1.34 -19.07 -11.16
N ASP A 784 -0.10 -18.79 -10.81
CA ASP A 784 0.24 -17.85 -9.75
C ASP A 784 0.35 -16.45 -10.37
N ALA A 785 -0.67 -15.62 -10.15
CA ALA A 785 -0.77 -14.28 -10.71
C ALA A 785 0.42 -13.41 -10.29
N PHE A 786 0.77 -13.43 -9.01
CA PHE A 786 1.87 -12.63 -8.48
C PHE A 786 3.21 -13.00 -9.12
N SER A 787 3.57 -14.30 -9.09
CA SER A 787 4.85 -14.74 -9.68
C SER A 787 4.94 -14.49 -11.18
N ARG A 788 3.85 -14.68 -11.92
CA ARG A 788 3.83 -14.49 -13.37
C ARG A 788 3.87 -13.02 -13.78
N PHE A 789 3.16 -12.17 -13.07
CA PHE A 789 3.19 -10.72 -13.28
C PHE A 789 4.56 -10.14 -12.95
N ARG A 790 5.09 -10.50 -11.79
CA ARG A 790 6.40 -10.08 -11.31
C ARG A 790 7.53 -10.38 -12.31
N THR A 791 7.51 -11.57 -12.93
CA THR A 791 8.51 -11.97 -13.92
C THR A 791 8.26 -11.43 -15.32
N GLY A 792 7.10 -10.80 -15.58
CA GLY A 792 6.69 -10.34 -16.90
C GLY A 792 6.17 -11.44 -17.82
N GLU A 793 5.98 -12.68 -17.32
CA GLU A 793 5.37 -13.77 -18.10
C GLU A 793 3.89 -13.47 -18.40
N TYR A 794 3.21 -12.78 -17.48
CA TYR A 794 1.85 -12.27 -17.65
C TYR A 794 1.88 -10.75 -17.45
N PRO A 795 2.20 -9.99 -18.52
CA PRO A 795 2.34 -8.55 -18.41
C PRO A 795 1.02 -7.81 -18.19
N ILE A 796 -0.11 -8.48 -18.37
CA ILE A 796 -1.45 -7.98 -18.05
C ILE A 796 -2.13 -9.01 -17.16
N VAL A 797 -2.66 -8.54 -16.02
CA VAL A 797 -3.43 -9.36 -15.06
C VAL A 797 -4.66 -8.57 -14.61
N ILE A 798 -5.85 -9.16 -14.77
CA ILE A 798 -7.07 -8.61 -14.19
C ILE A 798 -7.30 -9.29 -12.85
N SER A 799 -7.27 -8.50 -11.79
CA SER A 799 -7.42 -8.98 -10.41
C SER A 799 -8.07 -7.90 -9.54
N ASN A 800 -8.43 -8.27 -8.31
CA ASN A 800 -8.90 -7.32 -7.32
C ASN A 800 -7.85 -6.22 -7.07
N TYR A 801 -8.26 -4.97 -6.86
CA TYR A 801 -7.31 -3.86 -6.64
C TYR A 801 -6.40 -4.07 -5.42
N THR A 802 -6.78 -4.90 -4.45
CA THR A 802 -5.91 -5.29 -3.33
C THR A 802 -4.67 -6.08 -3.77
N PHE A 803 -4.62 -6.55 -5.01
CA PHE A 803 -3.40 -7.10 -5.63
C PHE A 803 -2.25 -6.07 -5.66
N PHE A 804 -2.58 -4.77 -5.73
CA PHE A 804 -1.64 -3.67 -5.51
C PHE A 804 -0.84 -3.85 -4.22
N ASN A 805 -1.51 -4.15 -3.11
CA ASN A 805 -0.86 -4.30 -1.81
C ASN A 805 0.22 -5.39 -1.83
N GLN A 806 -0.06 -6.48 -2.54
CA GLN A 806 0.88 -7.60 -2.72
C GLN A 806 2.07 -7.19 -3.60
N LEU A 807 1.82 -6.52 -4.71
CA LEU A 807 2.87 -6.06 -5.63
C LEU A 807 3.77 -5.03 -4.96
N ALA A 808 3.19 -4.00 -4.35
CA ALA A 808 3.93 -2.93 -3.68
C ALA A 808 4.81 -3.45 -2.53
N THR A 809 4.35 -4.51 -1.83
CA THR A 809 5.08 -5.05 -0.68
C THR A 809 6.12 -6.10 -1.07
N ALA A 810 5.78 -7.01 -2.01
CA ALA A 810 6.56 -8.24 -2.21
C ALA A 810 7.38 -8.26 -3.51
N SER A 811 7.37 -7.19 -4.31
CA SER A 811 8.14 -7.11 -5.57
C SER A 811 8.83 -5.75 -5.76
N PRO A 812 9.77 -5.37 -4.87
CA PRO A 812 10.46 -4.08 -4.95
C PRO A 812 11.24 -3.90 -6.26
N GLU A 813 11.73 -4.96 -6.87
CA GLU A 813 12.51 -4.93 -8.12
C GLU A 813 11.70 -4.57 -9.38
N ILE A 814 10.39 -4.50 -9.27
CA ILE A 814 9.54 -4.01 -10.36
C ILE A 814 8.80 -2.72 -9.98
N LYS A 815 9.21 -2.05 -8.90
CA LYS A 815 8.65 -0.77 -8.49
C LYS A 815 8.83 0.26 -9.62
N GLY A 816 7.74 0.99 -9.96
CA GLY A 816 7.73 1.93 -11.06
C GLY A 816 7.65 1.31 -12.47
N LEU A 817 7.71 -0.03 -12.59
CA LEU A 817 7.64 -0.75 -13.87
C LEU A 817 6.26 -1.36 -14.16
N TRP A 818 5.25 -0.95 -13.43
CA TRP A 818 3.87 -1.39 -13.60
C TRP A 818 2.90 -0.32 -13.13
N ASN A 819 1.68 -0.41 -13.65
CA ASN A 819 0.59 0.44 -13.23
C ASN A 819 -0.73 -0.34 -13.29
N PHE A 820 -1.84 0.30 -13.00
CA PHE A 820 -3.16 -0.30 -13.11
C PHE A 820 -4.18 0.73 -13.63
N CYS A 821 -5.25 0.22 -14.23
CA CYS A 821 -6.33 1.03 -14.80
C CYS A 821 -7.66 0.28 -14.70
N PRO A 822 -8.80 0.88 -15.09
CA PRO A 822 -10.07 0.16 -15.21
C PRO A 822 -9.95 -1.11 -16.05
N VAL A 823 -10.82 -2.08 -15.78
CA VAL A 823 -10.86 -3.35 -16.57
C VAL A 823 -11.20 -3.07 -18.02
N PRO A 824 -10.79 -3.91 -18.98
CA PRO A 824 -11.19 -3.73 -20.37
C PRO A 824 -12.70 -3.65 -20.51
N GLY A 825 -13.16 -2.70 -21.29
CA GLY A 825 -14.57 -2.42 -21.51
C GLY A 825 -15.15 -3.15 -22.72
N THR A 826 -16.47 -3.07 -22.83
CA THR A 826 -17.21 -3.52 -24.03
C THR A 826 -17.79 -2.30 -24.74
N LEU A 827 -17.46 -2.15 -26.03
CA LEU A 827 -18.05 -1.11 -26.88
C LEU A 827 -19.54 -1.39 -27.07
N ARG A 828 -20.39 -0.44 -26.72
CA ARG A 828 -21.85 -0.52 -26.84
C ARG A 828 -22.34 -0.01 -28.21
N GLU A 829 -23.59 -0.29 -28.53
CA GLU A 829 -24.22 0.15 -29.80
C GLU A 829 -24.32 1.68 -29.92
N ASP A 830 -24.34 2.41 -28.80
CA ASP A 830 -24.36 3.87 -28.73
C ASP A 830 -22.98 4.52 -28.90
N GLY A 831 -21.93 3.72 -29.07
CA GLY A 831 -20.55 4.17 -29.23
C GLY A 831 -19.81 4.36 -27.91
N THR A 832 -20.46 4.21 -26.75
CA THR A 832 -19.79 4.30 -25.43
C THR A 832 -19.08 3.01 -25.07
N ILE A 833 -17.97 3.10 -24.33
CA ILE A 833 -17.28 1.94 -23.76
C ILE A 833 -17.72 1.78 -22.33
N SER A 834 -18.16 0.61 -21.95
CA SER A 834 -18.57 0.30 -20.58
C SER A 834 -17.53 -0.56 -19.89
N HIS A 835 -16.97 -0.06 -18.80
CA HIS A 835 -16.04 -0.76 -17.92
C HIS A 835 -16.75 -1.39 -16.71
N ALA A 836 -18.06 -1.60 -16.78
CA ALA A 836 -18.87 -2.09 -15.69
C ALA A 836 -18.33 -3.40 -15.11
N ALA A 837 -18.21 -3.45 -13.79
CA ALA A 837 -17.77 -4.60 -13.03
C ALA A 837 -18.55 -4.70 -11.72
N ASN A 838 -18.60 -5.88 -11.11
CA ASN A 838 -19.13 -6.01 -9.76
C ASN A 838 -18.03 -5.90 -8.70
N SER A 839 -18.41 -5.42 -7.54
CA SER A 839 -17.54 -5.45 -6.37
C SER A 839 -17.83 -6.64 -5.45
N GLY A 840 -16.95 -6.89 -4.52
CA GLY A 840 -17.16 -7.80 -3.40
C GLY A 840 -16.76 -7.14 -2.10
N GLY A 841 -17.20 -7.69 -0.98
CA GLY A 841 -16.87 -7.15 0.32
C GLY A 841 -17.66 -7.74 1.47
N SER A 842 -17.61 -7.04 2.58
CA SER A 842 -18.29 -7.42 3.82
C SER A 842 -18.99 -6.24 4.47
N GLY A 843 -19.96 -6.51 5.34
CA GLY A 843 -20.75 -5.46 5.96
C GLY A 843 -21.07 -5.70 7.43
N ALA A 844 -21.72 -4.71 8.01
CA ALA A 844 -22.29 -4.74 9.35
C ALA A 844 -23.77 -5.08 9.28
N VAL A 845 -24.22 -6.03 10.11
CA VAL A 845 -25.63 -6.41 10.20
C VAL A 845 -26.13 -6.34 11.65
N ILE A 846 -27.40 -5.99 11.82
CA ILE A 846 -28.09 -5.93 13.12
C ILE A 846 -29.08 -7.09 13.22
N PHE A 847 -29.01 -7.85 14.29
CA PHE A 847 -29.93 -8.97 14.50
C PHE A 847 -31.25 -8.53 15.14
N ASN A 848 -32.38 -9.10 14.70
CA ASN A 848 -33.71 -8.72 15.19
C ASN A 848 -33.92 -8.94 16.70
N LYS A 849 -33.13 -9.83 17.31
CA LYS A 849 -33.20 -10.15 18.75
C LYS A 849 -32.62 -9.06 19.67
N VAL A 850 -31.86 -8.10 19.12
CA VAL A 850 -31.27 -7.02 19.91
C VAL A 850 -32.35 -6.27 20.70
N LYS A 851 -32.12 -6.04 21.98
CA LYS A 851 -33.05 -5.33 22.87
C LYS A 851 -33.24 -3.86 22.46
N ASN A 852 -32.16 -3.19 22.11
CA ASN A 852 -32.17 -1.79 21.72
C ASN A 852 -31.59 -1.62 20.31
N LYS A 853 -32.47 -1.59 19.32
CA LYS A 853 -32.10 -1.43 17.90
C LYS A 853 -31.47 -0.07 17.62
N GLU A 854 -31.89 0.97 18.30
CA GLU A 854 -31.35 2.32 18.13
C GLU A 854 -29.86 2.40 18.56
N ASN A 855 -29.52 1.74 19.69
CA ASN A 855 -28.14 1.70 20.14
C ASN A 855 -27.25 0.87 19.18
N ALA A 856 -27.78 -0.26 18.69
CA ALA A 856 -27.08 -1.08 17.69
C ALA A 856 -26.88 -0.31 16.38
N TRP A 857 -27.89 0.46 15.94
CA TRP A 857 -27.80 1.32 14.77
C TRP A 857 -26.75 2.42 14.94
N LYS A 858 -26.74 3.12 16.09
CA LYS A 858 -25.71 4.11 16.40
C LYS A 858 -24.31 3.52 16.31
N PHE A 859 -24.12 2.28 16.79
CA PHE A 859 -22.82 1.60 16.72
C PHE A 859 -22.43 1.28 15.26
N VAL A 860 -23.34 0.72 14.47
CA VAL A 860 -23.08 0.40 13.06
C VAL A 860 -22.81 1.66 12.25
N LYS A 861 -23.62 2.74 12.49
CA LYS A 861 -23.41 4.03 11.85
C LYS A 861 -22.04 4.64 12.18
N TRP A 862 -21.65 4.61 13.46
CA TRP A 862 -20.33 5.06 13.91
C TRP A 862 -19.21 4.24 13.27
N PHE A 863 -19.33 2.89 13.25
CA PHE A 863 -18.27 2.05 12.69
C PHE A 863 -18.06 2.26 11.17
N THR A 864 -19.12 2.62 10.45
CA THR A 864 -19.06 2.87 9.00
C THR A 864 -18.83 4.34 8.64
N ASP A 865 -18.58 5.20 9.62
CA ASP A 865 -18.29 6.62 9.42
C ASP A 865 -16.89 6.85 8.82
N ALA A 866 -16.69 7.95 8.10
CA ALA A 866 -15.43 8.24 7.42
C ALA A 866 -14.24 8.31 8.37
N ASP A 867 -14.37 9.02 9.49
CA ASP A 867 -13.31 9.14 10.50
C ASP A 867 -12.94 7.78 11.10
N THR A 868 -13.96 6.98 11.42
CA THR A 868 -13.77 5.66 12.04
C THR A 868 -13.15 4.68 11.05
N GLN A 869 -13.58 4.67 9.80
CA GLN A 869 -13.04 3.80 8.75
C GLN A 869 -11.61 4.19 8.36
N ALA A 870 -11.30 5.48 8.28
CA ALA A 870 -9.94 5.96 8.02
C ALA A 870 -9.00 5.63 9.19
N GLU A 871 -9.44 5.83 10.44
CA GLU A 871 -8.68 5.43 11.63
C GLU A 871 -8.42 3.91 11.66
N TYR A 872 -9.46 3.10 11.39
CA TYR A 872 -9.31 1.65 11.33
C TYR A 872 -8.30 1.24 10.25
N GLY A 873 -8.43 1.78 9.03
CA GLY A 873 -7.53 1.49 7.92
C GLY A 873 -6.08 1.84 8.24
N THR A 874 -5.84 3.03 8.81
CA THR A 874 -4.52 3.48 9.24
C THR A 874 -3.92 2.57 10.31
N ARG A 875 -4.70 2.15 11.32
CA ARG A 875 -4.24 1.22 12.36
C ARG A 875 -3.86 -0.14 11.79
N ILE A 876 -4.65 -0.67 10.85
CA ILE A 876 -4.35 -1.97 10.23
C ILE A 876 -3.12 -1.89 9.31
N GLU A 877 -2.99 -0.82 8.53
CA GLU A 877 -1.79 -0.60 7.72
C GLU A 877 -0.54 -0.43 8.60
N GLY A 878 -0.66 0.24 9.75
CA GLY A 878 0.40 0.34 10.74
C GLY A 878 0.84 -1.00 11.34
N LEU A 879 -0.10 -1.91 11.58
CA LEU A 879 0.16 -3.25 12.12
C LEU A 879 0.75 -4.21 11.08
N MET A 880 0.25 -4.17 9.84
CA MET A 880 0.51 -5.17 8.80
C MET A 880 1.37 -4.63 7.64
N GLY A 881 1.67 -3.33 7.65
CA GLY A 881 2.27 -2.64 6.51
C GLY A 881 1.26 -2.48 5.36
N THR A 882 1.76 -2.10 4.18
CA THR A 882 0.93 -1.90 2.96
C THR A 882 0.08 -3.13 2.60
N MET A 883 0.52 -4.35 2.97
CA MET A 883 -0.29 -5.57 2.81
C MET A 883 -1.64 -5.50 3.54
N GLY A 884 -1.71 -4.73 4.63
CA GLY A 884 -2.93 -4.54 5.42
C GLY A 884 -3.75 -3.32 5.00
N ARG A 885 -3.41 -2.64 3.90
CA ARG A 885 -4.17 -1.47 3.42
C ARG A 885 -5.62 -1.86 3.22
N PHE A 886 -6.50 -1.14 3.90
CA PHE A 886 -7.89 -1.52 4.08
C PHE A 886 -8.74 -1.13 2.87
N ASP A 887 -9.57 -2.08 2.41
CA ASP A 887 -10.52 -1.92 1.33
C ASP A 887 -11.86 -1.34 1.81
N THR A 888 -11.83 -0.15 2.42
CA THR A 888 -13.05 0.47 2.96
C THR A 888 -14.13 0.67 1.91
N ALA A 889 -15.39 0.49 2.31
CA ALA A 889 -16.55 0.79 1.47
C ALA A 889 -16.95 2.28 1.53
N ASN A 890 -16.47 3.03 2.53
CA ASN A 890 -16.73 4.45 2.68
C ASN A 890 -15.84 5.25 1.71
N THR A 891 -16.46 6.01 0.80
CA THR A 891 -15.76 6.72 -0.27
C THR A 891 -14.83 7.80 0.28
N GLU A 892 -15.28 8.59 1.23
CA GLU A 892 -14.49 9.64 1.88
C GLU A 892 -13.31 9.04 2.70
N ALA A 893 -13.54 7.90 3.37
CA ALA A 893 -12.47 7.22 4.08
C ALA A 893 -11.40 6.66 3.11
N LEU A 894 -11.79 6.17 1.93
CA LEU A 894 -10.85 5.69 0.91
C LEU A 894 -9.88 6.80 0.48
N GLU A 895 -10.39 8.01 0.29
CA GLU A 895 -9.60 9.20 -0.06
C GLU A 895 -8.60 9.59 1.03
N ARG A 896 -8.88 9.25 2.28
CA ARG A 896 -8.00 9.54 3.43
C ARG A 896 -6.94 8.48 3.70
N LEU A 897 -7.03 7.30 3.05
CA LEU A 897 -6.01 6.24 3.19
C LEU A 897 -4.74 6.58 2.40
N SER A 898 -3.70 5.78 2.60
CA SER A 898 -2.33 6.01 2.08
C SER A 898 -2.19 5.71 0.58
N TRP A 899 -3.20 6.01 -0.24
CA TRP A 899 -3.10 5.97 -1.70
C TRP A 899 -2.40 7.23 -2.21
N SER A 900 -1.58 7.14 -3.25
CA SER A 900 -1.10 8.32 -3.97
C SER A 900 -2.27 8.94 -4.76
N ASN A 901 -2.08 10.17 -5.21
CA ASN A 901 -3.10 10.87 -5.98
C ASN A 901 -3.44 10.12 -7.28
N ASP A 902 -2.42 9.69 -8.03
CA ASP A 902 -2.59 8.93 -9.26
C ASP A 902 -3.27 7.57 -8.99
N GLU A 903 -2.86 6.84 -7.95
CA GLU A 903 -3.48 5.57 -7.57
C GLU A 903 -4.96 5.75 -7.20
N LEU A 904 -5.29 6.81 -6.47
CA LEU A 904 -6.67 7.10 -6.08
C LEU A 904 -7.55 7.44 -7.29
N LYS A 905 -7.10 8.32 -8.18
CA LYS A 905 -7.81 8.66 -9.42
C LYS A 905 -8.12 7.41 -10.26
N ARG A 906 -7.16 6.50 -10.38
CA ARG A 906 -7.35 5.23 -11.10
C ARG A 906 -8.37 4.30 -10.42
N LEU A 907 -8.36 4.24 -9.10
CA LEU A 907 -9.35 3.48 -8.33
C LEU A 907 -10.76 4.07 -8.49
N GLU A 908 -10.88 5.38 -8.47
CA GLU A 908 -12.15 6.11 -8.62
C GLU A 908 -12.74 5.92 -10.01
N ALA A 909 -11.94 5.98 -11.04
CA ALA A 909 -12.39 5.75 -12.42
C ALA A 909 -13.12 4.40 -12.58
N GLN A 910 -12.63 3.32 -11.95
CA GLN A 910 -13.33 2.04 -11.96
C GLN A 910 -14.51 2.02 -10.96
N ARG A 911 -14.38 2.68 -9.81
CA ARG A 911 -15.44 2.74 -8.77
C ARG A 911 -16.75 3.27 -9.34
N ASP A 912 -16.68 4.30 -10.16
CA ASP A 912 -17.84 4.96 -10.73
C ASP A 912 -18.57 4.09 -11.78
N GLU A 913 -17.88 3.14 -12.39
CA GLU A 913 -18.41 2.16 -13.31
C GLU A 913 -18.95 0.87 -12.62
N LEU A 914 -18.93 0.81 -11.27
CA LEU A 914 -19.40 -0.39 -10.58
C LEU A 914 -20.91 -0.61 -10.72
N ARG A 915 -21.28 -1.83 -11.03
CA ARG A 915 -22.66 -2.32 -11.11
C ARG A 915 -22.75 -3.65 -10.36
N GLU A 916 -23.65 -3.72 -9.38
CA GLU A 916 -23.70 -4.88 -8.50
C GLU A 916 -24.68 -5.95 -8.97
N ILE A 917 -24.36 -7.19 -8.63
CA ILE A 917 -25.25 -8.34 -8.81
C ILE A 917 -26.06 -8.52 -7.53
N PRO A 918 -27.39 -8.48 -7.60
CA PRO A 918 -28.23 -8.75 -6.44
C PRO A 918 -27.98 -10.13 -5.83
N ILE A 919 -27.98 -10.21 -4.52
CA ILE A 919 -27.89 -11.49 -3.81
C ILE A 919 -29.31 -12.01 -3.55
N ILE A 920 -29.53 -13.27 -3.90
CA ILE A 920 -30.76 -13.99 -3.62
C ILE A 920 -30.46 -15.27 -2.81
N PRO A 921 -31.43 -15.84 -2.10
CA PRO A 921 -31.21 -17.07 -1.33
C PRO A 921 -30.74 -18.31 -2.13
N ALA A 922 -30.80 -18.25 -3.46
CA ALA A 922 -30.31 -19.27 -4.37
C ALA A 922 -28.94 -18.96 -5.00
N SER A 923 -28.28 -17.84 -4.66
CA SER A 923 -27.02 -17.37 -5.31
C SER A 923 -25.92 -18.42 -5.29
N TYR A 924 -25.81 -19.23 -4.23
CA TYR A 924 -24.84 -20.34 -4.15
C TYR A 924 -25.00 -21.36 -5.29
N ALA A 925 -26.24 -21.60 -5.73
CA ALA A 925 -26.51 -22.52 -6.83
C ALA A 925 -26.18 -21.90 -8.18
N VAL A 926 -26.37 -20.59 -8.31
CA VAL A 926 -26.01 -19.83 -9.53
C VAL A 926 -24.53 -19.99 -9.81
N THR A 927 -23.67 -19.66 -8.85
CA THR A 927 -22.21 -19.80 -9.00
C THR A 927 -21.79 -21.20 -9.36
N ARG A 928 -22.27 -22.17 -8.60
CA ARG A 928 -21.93 -23.57 -8.84
C ARG A 928 -22.29 -24.01 -10.25
N ASN A 929 -23.46 -23.66 -10.74
CA ASN A 929 -23.93 -24.07 -12.05
C ASN A 929 -23.24 -23.33 -13.19
N ILE A 930 -22.95 -22.05 -13.05
CA ILE A 930 -22.12 -21.32 -14.03
C ILE A 930 -20.72 -21.96 -14.12
N MET A 931 -20.09 -22.30 -12.99
CA MET A 931 -18.76 -22.94 -13.02
C MET A 931 -18.80 -24.37 -13.54
N ASN A 932 -19.91 -25.10 -13.38
CA ASN A 932 -20.09 -26.39 -14.01
C ASN A 932 -20.23 -26.24 -15.53
N ALA A 933 -21.06 -25.31 -16.02
CA ALA A 933 -21.19 -25.00 -17.44
C ALA A 933 -19.82 -24.61 -18.04
N PHE A 934 -19.05 -23.79 -17.35
CA PHE A 934 -17.69 -23.43 -17.77
C PHE A 934 -16.79 -24.66 -17.93
N ARG A 935 -16.80 -25.59 -16.93
CA ARG A 935 -15.94 -26.77 -16.96
C ARG A 935 -16.32 -27.73 -18.08
N GLU A 936 -17.59 -27.98 -18.30
CA GLU A 936 -18.06 -28.84 -19.41
C GLU A 936 -17.68 -28.22 -20.76
N THR A 937 -17.84 -26.90 -20.92
CA THR A 937 -17.45 -26.22 -22.17
C THR A 937 -15.92 -26.26 -22.36
N VAL A 938 -15.14 -25.89 -21.37
CA VAL A 938 -13.69 -25.69 -21.54
C VAL A 938 -12.92 -27.00 -21.48
N ASN A 939 -13.30 -27.93 -20.59
CA ASN A 939 -12.54 -29.18 -20.38
C ASN A 939 -13.10 -30.37 -21.18
N GLU A 940 -14.40 -30.39 -21.46
CA GLU A 940 -15.04 -31.51 -22.17
C GLU A 940 -15.37 -31.15 -23.62
N GLY A 941 -15.31 -29.85 -23.97
CA GLY A 941 -15.54 -29.39 -25.35
C GLY A 941 -17.02 -29.30 -25.76
N GLU A 942 -17.92 -29.24 -24.76
CA GLU A 942 -19.35 -29.09 -25.01
C GLU A 942 -19.67 -27.69 -25.58
N ASN A 943 -20.80 -27.60 -26.28
CA ASN A 943 -21.22 -26.32 -26.87
C ASN A 943 -21.57 -25.31 -25.78
N PRO A 944 -20.95 -24.12 -25.75
CA PRO A 944 -21.12 -23.14 -24.67
C PRO A 944 -22.57 -22.69 -24.50
N ARG A 945 -23.27 -22.42 -25.58
CA ARG A 945 -24.69 -22.00 -25.55
C ARG A 945 -25.58 -23.09 -24.97
N ASP A 946 -25.46 -24.31 -25.45
CA ASP A 946 -26.33 -25.41 -25.03
C ASP A 946 -26.06 -25.75 -23.56
N THR A 947 -24.81 -25.72 -23.16
CA THR A 947 -24.37 -25.98 -21.79
C THR A 947 -24.89 -24.90 -20.83
N LEU A 948 -24.75 -23.62 -21.17
CA LEU A 948 -25.26 -22.52 -20.32
C LEU A 948 -26.78 -22.62 -20.17
N ILE A 949 -27.52 -22.87 -21.26
CA ILE A 949 -29.00 -23.01 -21.25
C ILE A 949 -29.42 -24.25 -20.44
N TRP A 950 -28.64 -25.33 -20.46
CA TRP A 950 -28.91 -26.53 -19.64
C TRP A 950 -28.82 -26.18 -18.16
N TYR A 951 -27.71 -25.57 -17.71
CA TYR A 951 -27.52 -25.20 -16.31
C TYR A 951 -28.43 -24.04 -15.88
N ASP A 952 -28.86 -23.18 -16.79
CA ASP A 952 -29.85 -22.13 -16.50
C ASP A 952 -31.18 -22.72 -16.02
N ARG A 953 -31.61 -23.90 -16.50
CA ARG A 953 -32.79 -24.61 -16.02
C ARG A 953 -32.63 -25.03 -14.56
N ASP A 954 -31.49 -25.61 -14.22
CA ASP A 954 -31.20 -26.03 -12.84
C ASP A 954 -31.15 -24.83 -11.89
N ILE A 955 -30.57 -23.70 -12.35
CA ILE A 955 -30.56 -22.43 -11.61
C ILE A 955 -32.00 -21.98 -11.35
N ASN A 956 -32.81 -21.90 -12.38
CA ASN A 956 -34.21 -21.45 -12.28
C ASN A 956 -35.07 -22.36 -11.39
N ASP A 957 -34.84 -23.69 -11.44
CA ASP A 957 -35.52 -24.62 -10.57
C ASP A 957 -35.14 -24.46 -9.10
N GLU A 958 -33.87 -24.13 -8.83
CA GLU A 958 -33.43 -23.84 -7.46
C GLU A 958 -33.97 -22.48 -6.95
N ILE A 959 -34.03 -21.46 -7.80
CA ILE A 959 -34.66 -20.16 -7.48
C ILE A 959 -36.14 -20.39 -7.08
N LYS A 960 -36.89 -21.13 -7.90
CA LYS A 960 -38.28 -21.47 -7.61
C LYS A 960 -38.41 -22.27 -6.34
N ARG A 961 -37.50 -23.22 -6.07
CA ARG A 961 -37.50 -24.03 -4.86
C ARG A 961 -37.31 -23.14 -3.63
N LYS A 962 -36.32 -22.27 -3.65
CA LYS A 962 -36.04 -21.35 -2.55
C LYS A 962 -37.16 -20.34 -2.30
N ASN A 963 -37.76 -19.80 -3.35
CA ASN A 963 -38.89 -18.90 -3.21
C ASN A 963 -40.09 -19.60 -2.53
N ARG A 964 -40.38 -20.86 -2.91
CA ARG A 964 -41.42 -21.68 -2.23
C ARG A 964 -41.09 -21.99 -0.78
N GLU A 965 -39.82 -22.35 -0.46
CA GLU A 965 -39.35 -22.59 0.91
C GLU A 965 -39.52 -21.36 1.81
N LEU A 966 -39.38 -20.17 1.24
CA LEU A 966 -39.50 -18.90 1.95
C LEU A 966 -40.91 -18.27 1.86
N GLY A 967 -41.89 -19.01 1.31
CA GLY A 967 -43.29 -18.55 1.25
C GLY A 967 -43.57 -17.45 0.22
N LYS A 968 -42.79 -17.40 -0.86
CA LYS A 968 -42.97 -16.50 -2.00
C LYS A 968 -43.61 -17.19 -3.19
#